data_8f85edb89e100dfd72a5e55c8b644d2d
#
_entry.id   8f85edb89e100dfd72a5e55c8b644d2d
#
_cell.length_a   1.000
_cell.length_b   1.000
_cell.length_c   1.000
_cell.angle_alpha   90.00
_cell.angle_beta   90.00
_cell.angle_gamma   90.00
#
_symmetry.space_group_name_H-M   'P 1'
#
loop_
_entity.id
_entity.type
_entity.pdbx_description
1 polymer ?
#
loop_
_entity_poly.entity_id
_entity_poly.type
_entity_poly.pdbx_seq_one_letter_code
_entity_poly.pdbx_strand_id
1 'polypeptide(L)'
;ADGVSGFAFDHYDSRDGDPQPHKHLVISNRVRRSSDKMWTALDGRKIYASMVEISEVHENLLQDLLTERFGWSWTLKQDTNTKAMVNEVEGVPQELINAFSGRHAEIAKEVERKIKEEEQQTGKEVGPRRKAQIDLEVWKNTRKAKPEIQPSLKAKRDHWFRKLGEVAPGIQIDQMLKDVNSHKTSIMHVDAECEDDIARLLLGQLADLTKLAGGGDEYLDRQARAAIQKTVNAHTVWKRTNVRAEAERLLREVRIDPAQRIIVANKIADRALGQCVKLTPDRYKLPDGALDDLSIATRQGQSVFEDANLDQYTTTDVLEAEQYMIASLDKTTGIGYKPGEGNRWLDQWNERMKAQGGYPLAPDQQRAAAYALENPRLVSSIIGPAGTGKTTTMKAVAQAWQSKYGADSVIGLATSARAVGELKDSIGCESMTIAMLLTLNNPERIKAEIQQEGRLQQQLRNASNPLERLFIRTRIATRHITDSSTIRPNQLIIVDEAGMTDTRLLQWITKLAEFHGAKVILTGDPKQLDSVSGAGGMLGYADRHGKCERLTSLWRFTDKAEKWADDPDGPDSRRRWEGEADATLRLREGGDRLDESSVDECRRLIDEYMEHDRIHWGEDVDLEEEAYQMCIKWQALGKSTLLLAGTNAQVRDINQRFILERRAQGRSESDPAKLCRLRDGLDVGTGDQIVCRTNSRSVRDQIGRPIENGMTFKIISTGKAGARCVNLADGVECRIPNDWLKEACEAGYAATVHRSQGM
;
A
#
# COMPACT_ATOMS: atom_id res chain seq x y z
N ALA A 1 20.38 11.99 29.31
CA ALA A 1 21.78 11.66 29.04
C ALA A 1 22.58 12.92 28.75
N ASP A 2 23.88 12.91 29.07
CA ASP A 2 24.78 14.03 28.76
C ASP A 2 25.09 14.14 27.25
N GLY A 3 24.65 13.17 26.46
CA GLY A 3 24.83 13.04 25.02
C GLY A 3 25.00 11.58 24.61
N VAL A 4 25.25 11.36 23.33
CA VAL A 4 25.62 10.07 22.78
C VAL A 4 27.08 10.09 22.36
N SER A 5 27.78 8.96 22.48
CA SER A 5 29.12 8.77 21.94
C SER A 5 29.08 7.76 20.80
N GLY A 6 29.98 7.92 19.85
CA GLY A 6 30.02 7.00 18.71
C GLY A 6 31.19 7.29 17.79
N PHE A 7 31.27 6.53 16.72
CA PHE A 7 32.28 6.68 15.68
C PHE A 7 31.58 6.95 14.34
N ALA A 8 32.17 7.83 13.53
CA ALA A 8 31.74 8.09 12.16
C ALA A 8 32.81 7.55 11.20
N PHE A 9 32.37 6.73 10.26
CA PHE A 9 33.23 6.15 9.23
C PHE A 9 32.81 6.69 7.87
N ASP A 10 33.74 7.27 7.13
CA ASP A 10 33.51 7.74 5.78
C ASP A 10 33.53 6.56 4.80
N HIS A 11 32.44 6.39 4.08
CA HIS A 11 32.32 5.48 2.97
C HIS A 11 32.08 6.28 1.68
N TYR A 12 32.61 5.80 0.57
CA TYR A 12 32.59 6.53 -0.70
C TYR A 12 31.89 5.78 -1.82
N ASP A 13 31.54 4.53 -1.61
CA ASP A 13 30.96 3.63 -2.61
C ASP A 13 29.76 2.84 -2.08
N SER A 14 28.88 2.47 -3.00
CA SER A 14 27.80 1.51 -2.76
C SER A 14 28.38 0.09 -2.62
N ARG A 15 27.49 -0.88 -2.34
CA ARG A 15 27.86 -2.31 -2.30
C ARG A 15 28.41 -2.80 -3.66
N ASP A 16 27.97 -2.18 -4.75
CA ASP A 16 28.37 -2.49 -6.13
C ASP A 16 29.58 -1.67 -6.61
N GLY A 17 30.19 -0.87 -5.73
CA GLY A 17 31.36 -0.07 -6.01
C GLY A 17 31.10 1.25 -6.73
N ASP A 18 29.84 1.66 -6.89
CA ASP A 18 29.45 2.94 -7.49
C ASP A 18 29.67 4.12 -6.53
N PRO A 19 29.94 5.35 -7.02
CA PRO A 19 30.15 6.51 -6.18
C PRO A 19 28.92 6.83 -5.33
N GLN A 20 29.02 6.63 -4.03
CA GLN A 20 27.99 6.92 -3.04
C GLN A 20 28.65 7.39 -1.74
N PRO A 21 29.10 8.66 -1.68
CA PRO A 21 29.68 9.18 -0.44
C PRO A 21 28.65 9.19 0.68
N HIS A 22 28.93 8.48 1.76
CA HIS A 22 28.05 8.41 2.94
C HIS A 22 28.85 8.13 4.21
N LYS A 23 28.23 8.34 5.36
CA LYS A 23 28.85 8.06 6.66
C LYS A 23 28.09 6.96 7.40
N HIS A 24 28.81 5.98 7.91
CA HIS A 24 28.28 5.06 8.90
C HIS A 24 28.49 5.64 10.30
N LEU A 25 27.40 5.85 11.02
CA LEU A 25 27.43 6.29 12.41
C LEU A 25 27.21 5.07 13.32
N VAL A 26 28.24 4.68 14.05
CA VAL A 26 28.14 3.62 15.07
C VAL A 26 27.95 4.29 16.41
N ILE A 27 26.74 4.27 16.92
CA ILE A 27 26.38 4.90 18.21
C ILE A 27 26.59 3.88 19.33
N SER A 28 27.29 4.29 20.39
CA SER A 28 27.47 3.47 21.58
C SER A 28 26.12 3.14 22.23
N ASN A 29 25.93 1.87 22.58
CA ASN A 29 24.77 1.44 23.35
C ASN A 29 24.86 1.88 24.85
N ARG A 30 25.85 2.70 25.21
CA ARG A 30 26.00 3.23 26.56
C ARG A 30 25.97 4.74 26.56
N VAL A 31 25.20 5.30 27.47
CA VAL A 31 25.06 6.73 27.72
C VAL A 31 25.25 7.03 29.20
N ARG A 32 25.79 8.19 29.49
CA ARG A 32 25.94 8.68 30.87
C ARG A 32 24.69 9.44 31.27
N ARG A 33 24.02 9.01 32.33
CA ARG A 33 22.83 9.72 32.87
C ARG A 33 23.26 11.08 33.45
N SER A 34 22.44 12.08 33.17
CA SER A 34 22.73 13.44 33.68
C SER A 34 22.53 13.55 35.19
N SER A 35 21.58 12.78 35.75
CA SER A 35 21.19 12.84 37.17
C SER A 35 22.27 12.33 38.13
N ASP A 36 22.76 11.11 37.90
CA ASP A 36 23.67 10.40 38.81
C ASP A 36 25.03 10.10 38.20
N LYS A 37 25.25 10.53 36.96
CA LYS A 37 26.47 10.28 36.17
C LYS A 37 26.80 8.81 35.94
N MET A 38 25.89 7.89 36.22
CA MET A 38 26.07 6.46 35.99
C MET A 38 25.93 6.11 34.50
N TRP A 39 26.68 5.13 34.05
CA TRP A 39 26.57 4.58 32.71
C TRP A 39 25.40 3.58 32.61
N THR A 40 24.53 3.78 31.66
CA THR A 40 23.36 2.93 31.39
C THR A 40 23.22 2.60 29.91
N ALA A 41 22.41 1.63 29.57
CA ALA A 41 22.07 1.33 28.17
C ALA A 41 21.27 2.49 27.54
N LEU A 42 21.59 2.78 26.27
CA LEU A 42 20.82 3.72 25.46
C LEU A 42 19.44 3.12 25.14
N ASP A 43 18.39 3.86 25.36
CA ASP A 43 17.06 3.48 24.85
C ASP A 43 16.95 3.79 23.35
N GLY A 44 17.17 2.78 22.54
CA GLY A 44 17.13 2.89 21.08
C GLY A 44 15.74 3.10 20.51
N ARG A 45 14.66 2.87 21.26
CA ARG A 45 13.26 2.98 20.79
C ARG A 45 12.95 4.37 20.23
N LYS A 46 13.50 5.43 20.85
CA LYS A 46 13.31 6.81 20.38
C LYS A 46 13.99 7.04 19.02
N ILE A 47 15.19 6.52 18.83
CA ILE A 47 15.93 6.62 17.56
C ILE A 47 15.12 5.93 16.45
N TYR A 48 14.66 4.70 16.70
CA TYR A 48 13.83 3.96 15.73
C TYR A 48 12.50 4.67 15.44
N ALA A 49 11.84 5.22 16.45
CA ALA A 49 10.59 5.96 16.26
C ALA A 49 10.76 7.25 15.44
N SER A 50 11.96 7.83 15.42
CA SER A 50 12.29 9.06 14.68
C SER A 50 12.95 8.79 13.32
N MET A 51 13.12 7.55 12.87
CA MET A 51 13.89 7.24 11.65
C MET A 51 13.36 7.97 10.41
N VAL A 52 12.03 8.00 10.22
CA VAL A 52 11.42 8.67 9.07
C VAL A 52 11.64 10.18 9.13
N GLU A 53 11.43 10.79 10.30
CA GLU A 53 11.72 12.21 10.54
C GLU A 53 13.18 12.53 10.24
N ILE A 54 14.12 11.76 10.80
CA ILE A 54 15.56 11.97 10.63
C ILE A 54 15.94 11.86 9.14
N SER A 55 15.35 10.94 8.40
CA SER A 55 15.59 10.77 6.96
C SER A 55 15.15 12.02 6.19
N GLU A 56 13.94 12.52 6.42
CA GLU A 56 13.43 13.71 5.73
C GLU A 56 14.24 14.98 6.09
N VAL A 57 14.60 15.12 7.37
CA VAL A 57 15.49 16.23 7.84
C VAL A 57 16.86 16.12 7.16
N HIS A 58 17.47 14.94 7.11
CA HIS A 58 18.77 14.75 6.50
C HIS A 58 18.75 15.11 5.02
N GLU A 59 17.77 14.61 4.26
CA GLU A 59 17.63 14.90 2.83
C GLU A 59 17.51 16.41 2.55
N ASN A 60 16.66 17.08 3.28
CA ASN A 60 16.44 18.51 3.11
C ASN A 60 17.66 19.35 3.51
N LEU A 61 18.28 19.05 4.68
CA LEU A 61 19.49 19.74 5.12
C LEU A 61 20.67 19.54 4.18
N LEU A 62 20.85 18.35 3.64
CA LEU A 62 21.90 18.08 2.65
C LEU A 62 21.70 18.96 1.42
N GLN A 63 20.47 19.05 0.92
CA GLN A 63 20.15 19.88 -0.23
C GLN A 63 20.38 21.38 0.06
N ASP A 64 19.97 21.84 1.22
CA ASP A 64 20.19 23.24 1.63
C ASP A 64 21.68 23.57 1.72
N LEU A 65 22.49 22.72 2.37
CA LEU A 65 23.94 22.90 2.48
C LEU A 65 24.64 22.88 1.11
N LEU A 66 24.22 22.02 0.18
CA LEU A 66 24.76 21.98 -1.17
C LEU A 66 24.34 23.20 -1.99
N THR A 67 23.12 23.68 -1.82
CA THR A 67 22.65 24.93 -2.44
C THR A 67 23.41 26.14 -1.86
N GLU A 68 23.58 26.22 -0.54
CA GLU A 68 24.35 27.28 0.09
C GLU A 68 25.80 27.34 -0.41
N ARG A 69 26.45 26.17 -0.49
CA ARG A 69 27.86 26.08 -0.84
C ARG A 69 28.15 26.21 -2.36
N PHE A 70 27.30 25.65 -3.20
CA PHE A 70 27.53 25.53 -4.63
C PHE A 70 26.49 26.26 -5.49
N GLY A 71 25.37 26.68 -4.91
CA GLY A 71 24.24 27.28 -5.62
C GLY A 71 23.43 26.28 -6.45
N TRP A 72 23.51 24.98 -6.18
CA TRP A 72 22.82 23.95 -6.97
C TRP A 72 21.31 24.07 -6.86
N SER A 73 20.62 23.90 -8.00
CA SER A 73 19.18 23.78 -8.11
C SER A 73 18.74 22.31 -8.08
N TRP A 74 17.49 22.11 -7.72
CA TRP A 74 16.90 20.79 -7.53
C TRP A 74 15.58 20.67 -8.27
N THR A 75 15.37 19.53 -8.92
CA THR A 75 14.11 19.17 -9.57
C THR A 75 13.45 18.01 -8.82
N LEU A 76 12.21 18.21 -8.39
CA LEU A 76 11.41 17.17 -7.74
C LEU A 76 10.93 16.17 -8.80
N LYS A 77 11.32 14.92 -8.64
CA LYS A 77 10.92 13.80 -9.52
C LYS A 77 10.32 12.68 -8.70
N GLN A 78 9.45 11.91 -9.32
CA GLN A 78 8.97 10.68 -8.73
C GLN A 78 9.91 9.53 -9.07
N ASP A 79 10.49 8.90 -8.05
CA ASP A 79 11.28 7.67 -8.23
C ASP A 79 10.41 6.56 -8.82
N THR A 80 10.87 5.96 -9.90
CA THR A 80 10.11 4.96 -10.65
C THR A 80 9.89 3.67 -9.88
N ASN A 81 10.79 3.33 -8.95
CA ASN A 81 10.76 2.09 -8.19
C ASN A 81 9.97 2.23 -6.89
N THR A 82 10.27 3.26 -6.11
CA THR A 82 9.68 3.48 -4.78
C THR A 82 8.43 4.35 -4.81
N LYS A 83 8.22 5.10 -5.93
CA LYS A 83 7.21 6.17 -6.07
C LYS A 83 7.38 7.31 -5.07
N ALA A 84 8.45 7.32 -4.31
CA ALA A 84 8.79 8.43 -3.46
C ALA A 84 9.13 9.66 -4.34
N MET A 85 8.74 10.82 -3.88
CA MET A 85 9.20 12.06 -4.47
C MET A 85 10.63 12.31 -4.00
N VAL A 86 11.56 12.45 -4.93
CA VAL A 86 12.98 12.69 -4.66
C VAL A 86 13.46 13.92 -5.40
N ASN A 87 14.37 14.66 -4.80
CA ASN A 87 15.00 15.79 -5.46
C ASN A 87 16.28 15.31 -6.15
N GLU A 88 16.42 15.63 -7.43
CA GLU A 88 17.65 15.43 -8.22
C GLU A 88 18.29 16.76 -8.53
N VAL A 89 19.63 16.77 -8.60
CA VAL A 89 20.38 17.98 -8.98
C VAL A 89 20.07 18.32 -10.44
N GLU A 90 19.63 19.55 -10.69
CA GLU A 90 19.29 20.01 -12.03
C GLU A 90 20.53 20.14 -12.90
N GLY A 91 20.44 19.70 -14.17
CA GLY A 91 21.58 19.70 -15.11
C GLY A 91 22.41 18.42 -15.10
N VAL A 92 22.12 17.45 -14.19
CA VAL A 92 22.75 16.13 -14.24
C VAL A 92 22.04 15.25 -15.27
N PRO A 93 22.75 14.73 -16.31
CA PRO A 93 22.16 13.90 -17.35
C PRO A 93 21.62 12.58 -16.79
N GLN A 94 20.43 12.15 -17.21
CA GLN A 94 19.82 10.88 -16.79
C GLN A 94 20.70 9.66 -17.16
N GLU A 95 21.45 9.74 -18.24
CA GLU A 95 22.41 8.71 -18.67
C GLU A 95 23.51 8.49 -17.62
N LEU A 96 23.99 9.58 -17.00
CA LEU A 96 24.97 9.48 -15.91
C LEU A 96 24.39 8.82 -14.67
N ILE A 97 23.18 9.22 -14.27
CA ILE A 97 22.46 8.61 -13.14
C ILE A 97 22.28 7.11 -13.39
N ASN A 98 21.84 6.73 -14.59
CA ASN A 98 21.65 5.34 -14.97
C ASN A 98 22.98 4.55 -15.03
N ALA A 99 24.07 5.18 -15.48
CA ALA A 99 25.40 4.57 -15.54
C ALA A 99 25.95 4.16 -14.17
N PHE A 100 25.58 4.90 -13.11
CA PHE A 100 25.98 4.67 -11.74
C PHE A 100 24.84 4.24 -10.82
N SER A 101 23.69 3.81 -11.39
CA SER A 101 22.57 3.27 -10.61
C SER A 101 22.65 1.75 -10.38
N GLY A 102 23.86 1.26 -10.17
CA GLY A 102 24.13 -0.06 -9.63
C GLY A 102 24.03 -1.23 -10.62
N ARG A 103 23.60 -2.35 -10.11
CA ARG A 103 23.56 -3.69 -10.69
C ARG A 103 23.10 -3.80 -12.16
N HIS A 104 22.17 -2.96 -12.62
CA HIS A 104 21.70 -3.00 -14.02
C HIS A 104 22.78 -2.69 -15.06
N ALA A 105 23.66 -1.70 -14.78
CA ALA A 105 24.73 -1.32 -15.69
C ALA A 105 25.85 -2.39 -15.73
N GLU A 106 26.17 -3.00 -14.60
CA GLU A 106 27.15 -4.11 -14.52
C GLU A 106 26.67 -5.35 -15.28
N ILE A 107 25.40 -5.72 -15.10
CA ILE A 107 24.78 -6.84 -15.83
C ILE A 107 24.83 -6.58 -17.34
N ALA A 108 24.41 -5.41 -17.78
CA ALA A 108 24.39 -5.06 -19.22
C ALA A 108 25.80 -5.15 -19.84
N LYS A 109 26.82 -4.62 -19.15
CA LYS A 109 28.22 -4.67 -19.60
C LYS A 109 28.77 -6.08 -19.66
N GLU A 110 28.55 -6.88 -18.63
CA GLU A 110 29.02 -8.27 -18.59
C GLU A 110 28.33 -9.14 -19.64
N VAL A 111 27.05 -8.89 -19.88
CA VAL A 111 26.30 -9.50 -20.96
C VAL A 111 26.90 -9.15 -22.33
N GLU A 112 27.18 -7.87 -22.57
CA GLU A 112 27.78 -7.41 -23.83
C GLU A 112 29.19 -8.01 -24.01
N ARG A 113 29.99 -8.11 -22.94
CA ARG A 113 31.30 -8.77 -22.97
C ARG A 113 31.18 -10.24 -23.38
N LYS A 114 30.29 -11.00 -22.73
CA LYS A 114 30.09 -12.42 -23.04
C LYS A 114 29.53 -12.64 -24.45
N ILE A 115 28.64 -11.77 -24.92
CA ILE A 115 28.14 -11.82 -26.31
C ILE A 115 29.30 -11.63 -27.28
N LYS A 116 30.14 -10.59 -27.11
CA LYS A 116 31.30 -10.34 -27.96
C LYS A 116 32.29 -11.50 -27.95
N GLU A 117 32.56 -12.11 -26.80
CA GLU A 117 33.42 -13.27 -26.67
C GLU A 117 32.86 -14.48 -27.42
N GLU A 118 31.56 -14.76 -27.31
CA GLU A 118 30.91 -15.87 -28.00
C GLU A 118 30.85 -15.64 -29.52
N GLU A 119 30.59 -14.40 -29.96
CA GLU A 119 30.63 -14.01 -31.38
C GLU A 119 32.04 -14.15 -31.97
N GLN A 120 33.09 -13.77 -31.22
CA GLN A 120 34.48 -13.94 -31.64
C GLN A 120 34.88 -15.44 -31.72
N GLN A 121 34.41 -16.27 -30.80
CA GLN A 121 34.71 -17.70 -30.79
C GLN A 121 33.94 -18.49 -31.85
N THR A 122 32.71 -18.12 -32.12
CA THR A 122 31.84 -18.88 -33.05
C THR A 122 31.81 -18.29 -34.44
N GLY A 123 32.26 -17.05 -34.64
CA GLY A 123 32.16 -16.36 -35.92
C GLY A 123 30.73 -16.05 -36.38
N LYS A 124 29.73 -16.19 -35.47
CA LYS A 124 28.31 -15.94 -35.76
C LYS A 124 27.73 -14.98 -34.77
N GLU A 125 26.78 -14.15 -35.20
CA GLU A 125 26.00 -13.27 -34.34
C GLU A 125 25.17 -14.08 -33.33
N VAL A 126 25.18 -13.66 -32.05
CA VAL A 126 24.43 -14.30 -30.98
C VAL A 126 22.95 -13.99 -31.11
N GLY A 127 22.15 -15.01 -31.40
CA GLY A 127 20.70 -14.86 -31.57
C GLY A 127 19.97 -14.47 -30.27
N PRO A 128 18.75 -13.88 -30.38
CA PRO A 128 18.01 -13.32 -29.25
C PRO A 128 17.82 -14.29 -28.07
N ARG A 129 17.56 -15.57 -28.34
CA ARG A 129 17.39 -16.60 -27.31
C ARG A 129 18.69 -16.89 -26.55
N ARG A 130 19.83 -16.95 -27.26
CA ARG A 130 21.14 -17.18 -26.63
C ARG A 130 21.54 -15.95 -25.81
N LYS A 131 21.24 -14.74 -26.33
CA LYS A 131 21.43 -13.50 -25.57
C LYS A 131 20.66 -13.52 -24.25
N ALA A 132 19.40 -13.95 -24.23
CA ALA A 132 18.61 -14.09 -23.00
C ALA A 132 19.19 -15.14 -22.03
N GLN A 133 19.85 -16.20 -22.54
CA GLN A 133 20.56 -17.16 -21.69
C GLN A 133 21.80 -16.53 -21.06
N ILE A 134 22.57 -15.75 -21.81
CA ILE A 134 23.71 -15.00 -21.30
C ILE A 134 23.27 -13.98 -20.26
N ASP A 135 22.17 -13.23 -20.51
CA ASP A 135 21.57 -12.29 -19.57
C ASP A 135 21.24 -12.99 -18.23
N LEU A 136 20.62 -14.17 -18.27
CA LEU A 136 20.29 -14.96 -17.10
C LEU A 136 21.52 -15.48 -16.35
N GLU A 137 22.52 -15.98 -17.06
CA GLU A 137 23.80 -16.45 -16.48
C GLU A 137 24.51 -15.32 -15.76
N VAL A 138 24.57 -14.13 -16.37
CA VAL A 138 25.20 -12.95 -15.79
C VAL A 138 24.42 -12.49 -14.56
N TRP A 139 23.09 -12.44 -14.64
CA TRP A 139 22.23 -12.04 -13.53
C TRP A 139 22.43 -12.94 -12.30
N LYS A 140 22.54 -14.27 -12.49
CA LYS A 140 22.79 -15.23 -11.42
C LYS A 140 24.18 -15.04 -10.78
N ASN A 141 25.19 -14.67 -11.58
CA ASN A 141 26.59 -14.61 -11.14
C ASN A 141 27.04 -13.23 -10.64
N THR A 142 26.23 -12.18 -10.75
CA THR A 142 26.60 -10.81 -10.36
C THR A 142 26.39 -10.49 -8.87
N ARG A 143 25.91 -11.42 -8.05
CA ARG A 143 25.87 -11.26 -6.58
C ARG A 143 27.28 -11.50 -6.00
N LYS A 144 28.08 -10.44 -5.90
CA LYS A 144 29.44 -10.52 -5.33
C LYS A 144 29.43 -10.38 -3.82
N ALA A 145 30.26 -11.19 -3.14
CA ALA A 145 30.64 -10.94 -1.76
C ALA A 145 31.48 -9.65 -1.68
N LYS A 146 31.40 -8.90 -0.57
CA LYS A 146 32.24 -7.72 -0.35
C LYS A 146 33.71 -8.14 -0.39
N PRO A 147 34.60 -7.38 -1.06
CA PRO A 147 36.03 -7.67 -1.04
C PRO A 147 36.56 -7.52 0.40
N GLU A 148 37.41 -8.48 0.83
CA GLU A 148 38.02 -8.47 2.16
C GLU A 148 38.89 -7.23 2.41
N ILE A 149 39.52 -6.70 1.37
CA ILE A 149 40.33 -5.49 1.43
C ILE A 149 39.70 -4.40 0.59
N GLN A 150 39.31 -3.29 1.25
CA GLN A 150 38.73 -2.14 0.59
C GLN A 150 39.78 -1.36 -0.22
N PRO A 151 39.51 -1.05 -1.52
CA PRO A 151 40.38 -0.21 -2.33
C PRO A 151 40.55 1.20 -1.75
N SER A 152 41.68 1.83 -1.98
CA SER A 152 41.92 3.23 -1.60
C SER A 152 40.97 4.15 -2.37
N LEU A 153 40.66 5.34 -1.81
CA LEU A 153 39.80 6.33 -2.48
C LEU A 153 40.32 6.71 -3.86
N LYS A 154 41.66 6.77 -4.04
CA LYS A 154 42.26 7.01 -5.35
C LYS A 154 41.91 5.89 -6.33
N ALA A 155 42.06 4.65 -5.94
CA ALA A 155 41.75 3.50 -6.79
C ALA A 155 40.22 3.45 -7.14
N LYS A 156 39.36 3.81 -6.19
CA LYS A 156 37.90 3.95 -6.45
C LYS A 156 37.61 5.06 -7.47
N ARG A 157 38.22 6.23 -7.34
CA ARG A 157 38.05 7.34 -8.29
C ARG A 157 38.54 6.97 -9.69
N ASP A 158 39.72 6.32 -9.79
CA ASP A 158 40.23 5.87 -11.09
C ASP A 158 39.31 4.81 -11.74
N HIS A 159 38.68 3.98 -10.94
CA HIS A 159 37.67 3.03 -11.40
C HIS A 159 36.42 3.75 -11.91
N TRP A 160 35.87 4.73 -11.17
CA TRP A 160 34.68 5.48 -11.57
C TRP A 160 34.89 6.27 -12.87
N PHE A 161 36.05 6.90 -13.04
CA PHE A 161 36.38 7.58 -14.28
C PHE A 161 36.50 6.64 -15.49
N ARG A 162 37.07 5.44 -15.31
CA ARG A 162 37.07 4.42 -16.37
C ARG A 162 35.65 3.95 -16.69
N LYS A 163 34.87 3.62 -15.67
CA LYS A 163 33.47 3.18 -15.84
C LYS A 163 32.67 4.25 -16.60
N LEU A 164 32.83 5.51 -16.27
CA LEU A 164 32.18 6.62 -16.97
C LEU A 164 32.53 6.63 -18.46
N GLY A 165 33.81 6.55 -18.79
CA GLY A 165 34.27 6.53 -20.19
C GLY A 165 33.75 5.33 -20.99
N GLU A 166 33.47 4.20 -20.31
CA GLU A 166 32.97 2.98 -20.96
C GLU A 166 31.44 2.96 -21.10
N VAL A 167 30.70 3.45 -20.09
CA VAL A 167 29.23 3.32 -20.03
C VAL A 167 28.51 4.55 -20.60
N ALA A 168 29.14 5.71 -20.48
CA ALA A 168 28.58 6.98 -20.96
C ALA A 168 29.66 7.83 -21.66
N PRO A 169 30.24 7.35 -22.76
CA PRO A 169 31.39 8.01 -23.45
C PRO A 169 31.04 9.39 -24.01
N GLY A 170 29.76 9.71 -24.19
CA GLY A 170 29.28 11.02 -24.65
C GLY A 170 29.25 12.09 -23.57
N ILE A 171 29.37 11.73 -22.29
CA ILE A 171 29.30 12.69 -21.19
C ILE A 171 30.64 13.35 -20.94
N GLN A 172 30.68 14.67 -21.21
CA GLN A 172 31.80 15.53 -20.86
C GLN A 172 31.56 16.12 -19.46
N ILE A 173 32.34 15.73 -18.47
CA ILE A 173 32.16 16.17 -17.05
C ILE A 173 32.22 17.69 -16.95
N ASP A 174 33.15 18.34 -17.64
CA ASP A 174 33.29 19.80 -17.63
C ASP A 174 32.06 20.51 -18.18
N GLN A 175 31.42 19.93 -19.20
CA GLN A 175 30.17 20.47 -19.74
C GLN A 175 29.01 20.25 -18.77
N MET A 176 28.90 19.06 -18.20
CA MET A 176 27.88 18.76 -17.18
C MET A 176 28.01 19.71 -15.97
N LEU A 177 29.23 19.96 -15.50
CA LEU A 177 29.47 20.91 -14.39
C LEU A 177 29.09 22.36 -14.78
N LYS A 178 29.28 22.73 -16.04
CA LYS A 178 28.77 24.03 -16.55
C LYS A 178 27.25 24.05 -16.57
N ASP A 179 26.61 22.99 -17.01
CA ASP A 179 25.15 22.86 -17.04
C ASP A 179 24.56 22.91 -15.64
N VAL A 180 25.08 22.13 -14.70
CA VAL A 180 24.69 22.19 -13.27
C VAL A 180 24.87 23.58 -12.69
N ASN A 181 26.00 24.26 -13.01
CA ASN A 181 26.29 25.61 -12.53
C ASN A 181 25.51 26.72 -13.29
N SER A 182 24.86 26.42 -14.39
CA SER A 182 23.96 27.36 -15.08
C SER A 182 22.59 27.44 -14.42
N HIS A 183 22.16 26.34 -13.72
CA HIS A 183 20.94 26.27 -12.96
C HIS A 183 21.24 26.58 -11.50
N LYS A 184 21.29 27.88 -11.16
CA LYS A 184 21.58 28.30 -9.78
C LYS A 184 20.34 28.73 -9.04
N THR A 185 20.24 28.28 -7.79
CA THR A 185 19.27 28.80 -6.84
C THR A 185 19.99 29.33 -5.60
N SER A 186 19.35 30.23 -4.88
CA SER A 186 19.89 30.79 -3.64
C SER A 186 19.12 30.27 -2.45
N ILE A 187 19.81 30.19 -1.31
CA ILE A 187 19.17 29.98 -0.01
C ILE A 187 18.29 31.18 0.31
N MET A 188 17.10 30.89 0.79
CA MET A 188 16.20 31.91 1.35
C MET A 188 16.50 32.07 2.83
N HIS A 189 16.81 33.32 3.21
CA HIS A 189 16.92 33.72 4.60
C HIS A 189 15.54 34.13 5.10
N VAL A 190 15.09 33.53 6.17
CA VAL A 190 13.75 33.69 6.74
C VAL A 190 13.93 34.01 8.22
N ASP A 191 13.19 34.96 8.71
CA ASP A 191 12.98 35.04 10.14
C ASP A 191 11.99 33.95 10.56
N ALA A 192 12.53 32.87 11.13
CA ALA A 192 11.72 31.72 11.54
C ALA A 192 10.79 32.06 12.73
N GLU A 193 10.94 33.22 13.35
CA GLU A 193 9.98 33.71 14.36
C GLU A 193 8.84 34.52 13.73
N CYS A 194 9.00 35.00 12.48
CA CYS A 194 7.99 35.72 11.75
C CYS A 194 7.13 34.80 10.86
N GLU A 195 5.85 34.67 11.14
CA GLU A 195 4.92 33.80 10.43
C GLU A 195 4.66 34.26 8.99
N ASP A 196 4.66 35.58 8.77
CA ASP A 196 4.56 36.15 7.41
C ASP A 196 5.77 35.77 6.54
N ASP A 197 6.97 35.74 7.10
CA ASP A 197 8.17 35.35 6.38
C ASP A 197 8.15 33.86 6.04
N ILE A 198 7.68 33.02 6.96
CA ILE A 198 7.48 31.59 6.68
C ILE A 198 6.41 31.41 5.57
N ALA A 199 5.33 32.18 5.63
CA ALA A 199 4.30 32.12 4.60
C ALA A 199 4.81 32.57 3.21
N ARG A 200 5.63 33.63 3.16
CA ARG A 200 6.30 34.07 1.90
C ARG A 200 7.22 33.00 1.36
N LEU A 201 7.99 32.33 2.23
CA LEU A 201 8.84 31.21 1.87
C LEU A 201 8.06 30.11 1.17
N LEU A 202 6.97 29.67 1.77
CA LEU A 202 6.17 28.54 1.29
C LEU A 202 5.37 28.86 0.02
N LEU A 203 5.00 30.14 -0.19
CA LEU A 203 4.28 30.61 -1.37
C LEU A 203 5.21 30.99 -2.54
N GLY A 204 6.51 31.07 -2.27
CA GLY A 204 7.50 31.63 -3.17
C GLY A 204 7.57 33.16 -3.12
N GLN A 205 8.70 33.71 -3.57
CA GLN A 205 9.03 35.14 -3.46
C GLN A 205 8.05 36.11 -4.15
N LEU A 206 7.16 35.60 -5.01
CA LEU A 206 6.21 36.42 -5.78
C LEU A 206 4.82 36.53 -5.14
N ALA A 207 4.60 35.92 -3.99
CA ALA A 207 3.29 35.92 -3.38
C ALA A 207 3.00 37.22 -2.62
N ASP A 208 1.92 37.88 -3.00
CA ASP A 208 1.38 39.05 -2.33
C ASP A 208 0.54 38.59 -1.14
N LEU A 209 1.11 38.62 0.09
CA LEU A 209 0.43 38.19 1.31
C LEU A 209 -0.84 39.02 1.61
N THR A 210 -0.96 40.22 1.04
CA THR A 210 -2.17 41.04 1.22
C THR A 210 -3.40 40.42 0.59
N LYS A 211 -3.23 39.46 -0.32
CA LYS A 211 -4.30 38.68 -0.95
C LYS A 211 -4.68 37.43 -0.16
N LEU A 212 -3.92 37.10 0.87
CA LEU A 212 -4.25 36.01 1.78
C LEU A 212 -5.22 36.51 2.85
N ALA A 213 -6.41 35.94 2.88
CA ALA A 213 -7.32 36.18 4.00
C ALA A 213 -6.64 35.63 5.28
N GLY A 214 -6.45 36.48 6.29
CA GLY A 214 -5.84 36.09 7.57
C GLY A 214 -4.30 36.13 7.65
N GLY A 215 -3.60 36.57 6.59
CA GLY A 215 -2.12 36.74 6.63
C GLY A 215 -1.33 35.42 6.74
N GLY A 216 -0.09 35.53 7.26
CA GLY A 216 0.83 34.41 7.41
C GLY A 216 0.38 33.37 8.42
N ASP A 217 -0.25 33.80 9.49
CA ASP A 217 -0.77 32.94 10.57
C ASP A 217 -1.81 31.93 10.02
N GLU A 218 -2.82 32.39 9.29
CA GLU A 218 -3.83 31.50 8.70
C GLU A 218 -3.23 30.59 7.61
N TYR A 219 -2.22 31.06 6.91
CA TYR A 219 -1.52 30.23 5.93
C TYR A 219 -0.76 29.07 6.59
N LEU A 220 -0.06 29.33 7.70
CA LEU A 220 0.59 28.28 8.49
C LEU A 220 -0.40 27.28 9.07
N ASP A 221 -1.57 27.74 9.53
CA ASP A 221 -2.65 26.85 9.95
C ASP A 221 -3.14 25.95 8.83
N ARG A 222 -3.17 26.46 7.61
CA ARG A 222 -3.52 25.66 6.42
C ARG A 222 -2.43 24.61 6.13
N GLN A 223 -1.16 24.95 6.24
CA GLN A 223 -0.06 24.00 6.10
C GLN A 223 -0.06 22.95 7.22
N ALA A 224 -0.34 23.37 8.45
CA ALA A 224 -0.51 22.47 9.58
C ALA A 224 -1.66 21.46 9.32
N ARG A 225 -2.80 21.92 8.85
CA ARG A 225 -3.93 21.05 8.44
C ARG A 225 -3.53 20.09 7.31
N ALA A 226 -2.74 20.54 6.34
CA ALA A 226 -2.25 19.67 5.26
C ALA A 226 -1.32 18.57 5.80
N ALA A 227 -0.43 18.88 6.74
CA ALA A 227 0.42 17.90 7.42
C ALA A 227 -0.41 16.87 8.20
N ILE A 228 -1.41 17.34 8.98
CA ILE A 228 -2.35 16.47 9.71
C ILE A 228 -3.07 15.54 8.73
N GLN A 229 -3.63 16.06 7.64
CA GLN A 229 -4.38 15.26 6.67
C GLN A 229 -3.53 14.15 6.05
N LYS A 230 -2.27 14.43 5.71
CA LYS A 230 -1.33 13.40 5.23
C LYS A 230 -1.01 12.37 6.30
N THR A 231 -0.82 12.81 7.54
CA THR A 231 -0.55 11.94 8.69
C THR A 231 -1.74 11.02 8.99
N VAL A 232 -2.96 11.56 9.03
CA VAL A 232 -4.22 10.79 9.24
C VAL A 232 -4.44 9.74 8.16
N ASN A 233 -4.06 10.03 6.92
CA ASN A 233 -4.18 9.07 5.81
C ASN A 233 -3.19 7.91 5.92
N ALA A 234 -2.10 8.07 6.69
CA ALA A 234 -1.08 7.04 6.86
C ALA A 234 -1.16 6.33 8.23
N HIS A 235 -1.75 6.98 9.24
CA HIS A 235 -1.75 6.50 10.62
C HIS A 235 -3.07 6.78 11.32
N THR A 236 -3.57 5.82 12.09
CA THR A 236 -4.74 5.97 12.98
C THR A 236 -4.39 6.84 14.18
N VAL A 237 -3.23 6.56 14.76
CA VAL A 237 -2.62 7.24 15.90
C VAL A 237 -1.18 7.54 15.52
N TRP A 238 -0.73 8.72 15.81
CA TRP A 238 0.61 9.16 15.42
C TRP A 238 1.35 9.84 16.55
N LYS A 239 2.64 9.98 16.37
CA LYS A 239 3.55 10.70 17.25
C LYS A 239 3.95 12.03 16.62
N ARG A 240 4.54 12.91 17.41
CA ARG A 240 5.12 14.17 16.93
C ARG A 240 6.06 13.95 15.73
N THR A 241 6.86 12.86 15.76
CA THR A 241 7.81 12.52 14.71
C THR A 241 7.15 12.27 13.35
N ASN A 242 5.94 11.71 13.31
CA ASN A 242 5.18 11.53 12.07
C ASN A 242 4.77 12.87 11.46
N VAL A 243 4.21 13.76 12.28
CA VAL A 243 3.79 15.12 11.83
C VAL A 243 5.01 15.94 11.41
N ARG A 244 6.12 15.81 12.13
CA ARG A 244 7.37 16.50 11.82
C ARG A 244 7.95 16.05 10.47
N ALA A 245 7.85 14.77 10.15
CA ALA A 245 8.23 14.24 8.84
C ALA A 245 7.36 14.85 7.71
N GLU A 246 6.05 14.95 7.92
CA GLU A 246 5.16 15.59 6.94
C GLU A 246 5.45 17.11 6.80
N ALA A 247 5.80 17.79 7.87
CA ALA A 247 6.24 19.19 7.81
C ALA A 247 7.50 19.34 6.94
N GLU A 248 8.48 18.45 7.07
CA GLU A 248 9.66 18.44 6.21
C GLU A 248 9.31 18.15 4.74
N ARG A 249 8.37 17.24 4.48
CA ARG A 249 7.88 16.95 3.13
C ARG A 249 7.21 18.16 2.48
N LEU A 250 6.51 18.99 3.24
CA LEU A 250 5.95 20.25 2.75
C LEU A 250 7.04 21.27 2.37
N LEU A 251 8.19 21.20 3.06
CA LEU A 251 9.34 22.08 2.84
C LEU A 251 10.33 21.54 1.78
N ARG A 252 10.05 20.41 1.14
CA ARG A 252 11.01 19.69 0.29
C ARG A 252 11.44 20.47 -0.94
N GLU A 253 10.57 21.31 -1.49
CA GLU A 253 10.86 22.11 -2.69
C GLU A 253 11.50 23.48 -2.37
N VAL A 254 11.57 23.86 -1.11
CA VAL A 254 12.08 25.15 -0.66
C VAL A 254 13.50 25.00 -0.12
N ARG A 255 14.38 25.94 -0.51
CA ARG A 255 15.75 26.00 -0.01
C ARG A 255 15.86 27.08 1.05
N ILE A 256 16.15 26.66 2.27
CA ILE A 256 16.13 27.51 3.47
C ILE A 256 17.51 27.46 4.12
N ASP A 257 17.91 28.54 4.79
CA ASP A 257 19.07 28.53 5.67
C ASP A 257 19.02 27.30 6.61
N PRO A 258 20.04 26.43 6.59
CA PRO A 258 20.05 25.20 7.36
C PRO A 258 19.76 25.39 8.85
N ALA A 259 20.18 26.51 9.44
CA ALA A 259 19.91 26.83 10.84
C ALA A 259 18.43 27.13 11.10
N GLN A 260 17.73 27.71 10.13
CA GLN A 260 16.34 28.11 10.25
C GLN A 260 15.37 26.97 9.90
N ARG A 261 15.78 26.02 9.03
CA ARG A 261 14.92 24.91 8.57
C ARG A 261 14.28 24.15 9.72
N ILE A 262 15.08 23.75 10.71
CA ILE A 262 14.62 22.95 11.85
C ILE A 262 13.54 23.71 12.63
N ILE A 263 13.74 25.03 12.80
CA ILE A 263 12.80 25.89 13.53
C ILE A 263 11.49 26.02 12.77
N VAL A 264 11.53 26.31 11.46
CA VAL A 264 10.35 26.43 10.59
C VAL A 264 9.51 25.16 10.59
N ALA A 265 10.16 24.02 10.40
CA ALA A 265 9.44 22.75 10.35
C ALA A 265 8.90 22.34 11.74
N ASN A 266 9.57 22.71 12.84
CA ASN A 266 9.03 22.54 14.19
C ASN A 266 7.80 23.41 14.40
N LYS A 267 7.81 24.69 13.98
CA LYS A 267 6.61 25.55 14.06
C LYS A 267 5.41 24.96 13.35
N ILE A 268 5.58 24.44 12.13
CA ILE A 268 4.49 23.79 11.39
C ILE A 268 3.99 22.57 12.16
N ALA A 269 4.90 21.73 12.67
CA ALA A 269 4.54 20.51 13.40
C ALA A 269 3.85 20.82 14.74
N ASP A 270 4.34 21.80 15.51
CA ASP A 270 3.76 22.19 16.80
C ASP A 270 2.37 22.81 16.61
N ARG A 271 2.19 23.64 15.57
CA ARG A 271 0.88 24.19 15.18
C ARG A 271 -0.10 23.09 14.73
N ALA A 272 0.40 22.07 14.02
CA ALA A 272 -0.40 20.90 13.66
C ALA A 272 -0.82 20.11 14.90
N LEU A 273 0.09 19.84 15.82
CA LEU A 273 -0.23 19.12 17.06
C LEU A 273 -1.19 19.90 17.95
N GLY A 274 -1.13 21.22 17.94
CA GLY A 274 -2.11 22.09 18.63
C GLY A 274 -3.55 21.93 18.13
N GLN A 275 -3.73 21.41 16.90
CA GLN A 275 -5.04 21.10 16.30
C GLN A 275 -5.44 19.62 16.49
N CYS A 276 -4.58 18.80 17.12
CA CYS A 276 -4.82 17.39 17.38
C CYS A 276 -5.26 17.14 18.83
N VAL A 277 -5.84 15.98 19.06
CA VAL A 277 -6.17 15.50 20.41
C VAL A 277 -5.04 14.62 20.92
N LYS A 278 -4.47 14.97 22.05
CA LYS A 278 -3.48 14.14 22.74
C LYS A 278 -4.19 12.95 23.41
N LEU A 279 -3.81 11.74 23.05
CA LEU A 279 -4.36 10.49 23.60
C LEU A 279 -3.59 9.99 24.82
N THR A 280 -2.30 10.33 24.91
CA THR A 280 -1.47 9.94 26.06
C THR A 280 -1.94 10.70 27.31
N PRO A 281 -2.38 10.00 28.36
CA PRO A 281 -2.84 10.66 29.57
C PRO A 281 -1.69 11.36 30.28
N ASP A 282 -1.96 12.52 30.86
CA ASP A 282 -1.03 13.26 31.73
C ASP A 282 -0.88 12.56 33.09
N ARG A 283 -0.39 11.31 33.09
CA ARG A 283 -0.27 10.46 34.28
C ARG A 283 0.78 10.95 35.27
N TYR A 284 1.70 11.79 34.83
CA TYR A 284 2.87 12.20 35.58
C TYR A 284 3.02 13.73 35.61
N LYS A 285 1.88 14.46 35.72
CA LYS A 285 1.95 15.89 35.99
C LYS A 285 2.69 16.10 37.31
N LEU A 286 3.87 16.68 37.20
CA LEU A 286 4.61 17.10 38.37
C LEU A 286 3.90 18.30 39.04
N PRO A 287 3.96 18.40 40.37
CA PRO A 287 3.51 19.61 41.06
C PRO A 287 4.20 20.87 40.52
N ASP A 288 3.50 22.01 40.60
CA ASP A 288 4.08 23.29 40.19
C ASP A 288 5.39 23.56 40.98
N GLY A 289 6.44 23.94 40.25
CA GLY A 289 7.78 24.15 40.81
C GLY A 289 8.67 22.90 40.91
N ALA A 290 8.13 21.68 40.69
CA ALA A 290 8.95 20.46 40.74
C ALA A 290 9.96 20.38 39.60
N LEU A 291 9.76 21.10 38.49
CA LEU A 291 10.70 21.15 37.36
C LEU A 291 11.98 21.97 37.67
N ASP A 292 12.02 22.69 38.79
CA ASP A 292 13.23 23.38 39.25
C ASP A 292 14.26 22.39 39.81
N ASP A 293 13.85 21.17 40.17
CA ASP A 293 14.74 20.10 40.60
C ASP A 293 15.31 19.35 39.36
N LEU A 294 16.59 19.57 39.07
CA LEU A 294 17.32 18.93 37.96
C LEU A 294 17.42 17.42 38.08
N SER A 295 17.05 16.80 39.22
CA SER A 295 16.98 15.34 39.35
C SER A 295 15.79 14.72 38.62
N ILE A 296 14.70 15.52 38.48
CA ILE A 296 13.45 15.07 37.84
C ILE A 296 13.09 15.90 36.60
N ALA A 297 13.93 16.85 36.21
CA ALA A 297 13.79 17.66 35.01
C ALA A 297 14.96 17.42 34.03
N THR A 298 14.67 17.51 32.73
CA THR A 298 15.69 17.57 31.67
C THR A 298 16.33 18.99 31.67
N ARG A 299 17.48 19.12 30.98
CA ARG A 299 18.09 20.45 30.75
C ARG A 299 17.17 21.42 29.97
N GLN A 300 16.13 20.92 29.34
CA GLN A 300 15.13 21.70 28.59
C GLN A 300 13.88 21.98 29.42
N GLY A 301 13.90 21.69 30.73
CA GLY A 301 12.77 21.94 31.64
C GLY A 301 11.61 20.98 31.52
N GLN A 302 11.80 19.81 30.83
CA GLN A 302 10.78 18.78 30.74
C GLN A 302 10.94 17.75 31.85
N SER A 303 9.85 17.17 32.32
CA SER A 303 9.88 16.05 33.27
C SER A 303 10.65 14.85 32.70
N VAL A 304 11.51 14.22 33.54
CA VAL A 304 12.15 12.94 33.15
C VAL A 304 11.17 11.77 33.07
N PHE A 305 9.97 11.92 33.60
CA PHE A 305 8.90 10.94 33.57
C PHE A 305 7.97 11.10 32.36
N GLU A 306 8.07 12.23 31.64
CA GLU A 306 7.34 12.47 30.41
C GLU A 306 8.21 12.16 29.21
N ASP A 307 7.65 11.43 28.25
CA ASP A 307 8.29 11.14 26.99
C ASP A 307 7.52 11.81 25.85
N ALA A 308 7.70 13.14 25.72
CA ALA A 308 6.98 13.97 24.74
C ALA A 308 7.07 13.46 23.29
N ASN A 309 8.13 12.71 22.95
CA ASN A 309 8.29 12.11 21.63
C ASN A 309 7.52 10.80 21.45
N LEU A 310 6.99 10.24 22.54
CA LEU A 310 6.14 9.03 22.51
C LEU A 310 4.67 9.35 22.71
N ASP A 311 4.33 10.62 22.99
CA ASP A 311 2.94 11.05 23.04
C ASP A 311 2.21 10.68 21.75
N GLN A 312 1.01 10.16 21.94
CA GLN A 312 0.13 9.73 20.86
C GLN A 312 -0.96 10.77 20.64
N TYR A 313 -1.24 11.01 19.38
CA TYR A 313 -2.22 12.00 18.94
C TYR A 313 -3.18 11.40 17.92
N THR A 314 -4.37 11.99 17.85
CA THR A 314 -5.36 11.75 16.79
C THR A 314 -6.12 13.05 16.49
N THR A 315 -7.10 13.03 15.60
CA THR A 315 -7.99 14.18 15.35
C THR A 315 -9.35 13.98 15.99
N THR A 316 -10.04 15.08 16.24
CA THR A 316 -11.44 15.08 16.70
C THR A 316 -12.34 14.30 15.75
N ASP A 317 -12.15 14.45 14.42
CA ASP A 317 -12.94 13.77 13.42
C ASP A 317 -12.83 12.22 13.51
N VAL A 318 -11.63 11.70 13.83
CA VAL A 318 -11.43 10.26 14.04
C VAL A 318 -12.17 9.80 15.30
N LEU A 319 -12.05 10.53 16.41
CA LEU A 319 -12.75 10.18 17.66
C LEU A 319 -14.28 10.26 17.52
N GLU A 320 -14.78 11.27 16.84
CA GLU A 320 -16.22 11.39 16.54
C GLU A 320 -16.70 10.25 15.64
N ALA A 321 -15.88 9.83 14.67
CA ALA A 321 -16.21 8.68 13.83
C ALA A 321 -16.26 7.39 14.64
N GLU A 322 -15.30 7.15 15.52
CA GLU A 322 -15.29 5.99 16.41
C GLU A 322 -16.49 5.99 17.36
N GLN A 323 -16.76 7.11 18.02
CA GLN A 323 -17.90 7.26 18.94
C GLN A 323 -19.24 6.99 18.22
N TYR A 324 -19.41 7.56 17.02
CA TYR A 324 -20.61 7.34 16.22
C TYR A 324 -20.78 5.87 15.84
N MET A 325 -19.70 5.21 15.38
CA MET A 325 -19.71 3.80 15.02
C MET A 325 -20.02 2.90 16.22
N ILE A 326 -19.45 3.20 17.38
CA ILE A 326 -19.73 2.49 18.65
C ILE A 326 -21.20 2.60 19.00
N ALA A 327 -21.76 3.82 18.98
CA ALA A 327 -23.17 4.06 19.24
C ALA A 327 -24.10 3.35 18.21
N SER A 328 -23.67 3.27 16.96
CA SER A 328 -24.43 2.63 15.87
C SER A 328 -24.56 1.11 16.04
N LEU A 329 -23.64 0.46 16.77
CA LEU A 329 -23.76 -0.96 17.12
C LEU A 329 -24.93 -1.27 18.07
N ASP A 330 -25.45 -0.28 18.79
CA ASP A 330 -26.59 -0.43 19.71
C ASP A 330 -27.87 0.23 19.18
N LYS A 331 -27.76 1.06 18.14
CA LYS A 331 -28.88 1.76 17.54
C LYS A 331 -29.76 0.82 16.73
N THR A 332 -31.07 0.88 16.92
CA THR A 332 -32.04 0.04 16.22
C THR A 332 -32.68 0.74 15.05
N THR A 333 -32.93 0.03 13.95
CA THR A 333 -33.60 0.55 12.73
C THR A 333 -35.01 0.01 12.57
N GLY A 334 -35.39 -1.04 13.25
CA GLY A 334 -36.66 -1.76 13.03
C GLY A 334 -36.75 -2.53 11.70
N ILE A 335 -35.63 -2.57 10.91
CA ILE A 335 -35.57 -3.24 9.62
C ILE A 335 -34.95 -4.63 9.81
N GLY A 336 -35.49 -5.65 9.16
CA GLY A 336 -35.01 -7.02 9.21
C GLY A 336 -36.14 -8.04 9.35
N TYR A 337 -35.76 -9.24 9.70
CA TYR A 337 -36.68 -10.32 10.01
C TYR A 337 -37.10 -10.25 11.48
N LYS A 338 -38.30 -10.73 11.79
CA LYS A 338 -38.71 -10.92 13.19
C LYS A 338 -37.94 -12.09 13.80
N PRO A 339 -37.79 -12.15 15.14
CA PRO A 339 -37.11 -13.27 15.80
C PRO A 339 -37.69 -14.64 15.37
N GLY A 340 -36.80 -15.55 14.95
CA GLY A 340 -37.13 -16.87 14.44
C GLY A 340 -37.67 -16.95 13.02
N GLU A 341 -37.99 -15.82 12.37
CA GLU A 341 -38.46 -15.80 10.98
C GLU A 341 -37.30 -16.02 10.00
N GLY A 342 -36.17 -15.36 10.26
CA GLY A 342 -34.96 -15.52 9.46
C GLY A 342 -34.40 -16.94 9.55
N ASN A 343 -34.37 -17.51 10.73
CA ASN A 343 -33.89 -18.87 10.94
C ASN A 343 -34.74 -19.90 10.18
N ARG A 344 -36.06 -19.77 10.20
CA ARG A 344 -36.97 -20.63 9.39
C ARG A 344 -36.72 -20.52 7.89
N TRP A 345 -36.41 -19.30 7.39
CA TRP A 345 -36.05 -19.13 5.99
C TRP A 345 -34.73 -19.82 5.66
N LEU A 346 -33.74 -19.73 6.55
CA LEU A 346 -32.43 -20.39 6.39
C LEU A 346 -32.55 -21.92 6.43
N ASP A 347 -33.42 -22.50 7.26
CA ASP A 347 -33.69 -23.93 7.26
C ASP A 347 -34.20 -24.40 5.88
N GLN A 348 -35.14 -23.65 5.30
CA GLN A 348 -35.65 -23.95 3.95
C GLN A 348 -34.57 -23.77 2.87
N TRP A 349 -33.68 -22.81 3.06
CA TRP A 349 -32.53 -22.58 2.18
C TRP A 349 -31.56 -23.77 2.23
N ASN A 350 -31.26 -24.24 3.43
CA ASN A 350 -30.40 -25.42 3.65
C ASN A 350 -30.95 -26.66 2.99
N GLU A 351 -32.25 -26.92 3.11
CA GLU A 351 -32.90 -28.05 2.45
C GLU A 351 -32.84 -27.93 0.91
N ARG A 352 -33.03 -26.73 0.37
CA ARG A 352 -32.87 -26.49 -1.09
C ARG A 352 -31.44 -26.74 -1.55
N MET A 353 -30.42 -26.28 -0.77
CA MET A 353 -29.02 -26.52 -1.11
C MET A 353 -28.71 -28.02 -1.13
N LYS A 354 -29.14 -28.79 -0.13
CA LYS A 354 -28.98 -30.26 -0.13
C LYS A 354 -29.63 -30.92 -1.33
N ALA A 355 -30.86 -30.50 -1.67
CA ALA A 355 -31.60 -31.07 -2.82
C ALA A 355 -30.93 -30.78 -4.17
N GLN A 356 -30.15 -29.70 -4.27
CA GLN A 356 -29.38 -29.31 -5.45
C GLN A 356 -27.96 -29.91 -5.46
N GLY A 357 -27.59 -30.76 -4.50
CA GLY A 357 -26.24 -31.31 -4.34
C GLY A 357 -25.20 -30.28 -3.85
N GLY A 358 -25.65 -29.14 -3.31
CA GLY A 358 -24.79 -28.13 -2.70
C GLY A 358 -24.61 -28.36 -1.20
N TYR A 359 -23.77 -27.53 -0.59
CA TYR A 359 -23.48 -27.60 0.85
C TYR A 359 -24.42 -26.68 1.64
N PRO A 360 -25.12 -27.20 2.70
CA PRO A 360 -25.88 -26.38 3.62
C PRO A 360 -24.94 -25.53 4.49
N LEU A 361 -25.48 -24.49 5.13
CA LEU A 361 -24.75 -23.72 6.13
C LEU A 361 -24.37 -24.59 7.31
N ALA A 362 -23.14 -24.44 7.78
CA ALA A 362 -22.72 -24.99 9.06
C ALA A 362 -23.45 -24.31 10.23
N PRO A 363 -23.48 -24.92 11.42
CA PRO A 363 -24.21 -24.35 12.57
C PRO A 363 -23.76 -22.94 12.97
N ASP A 364 -22.48 -22.62 12.89
CA ASP A 364 -21.94 -21.27 13.14
C ASP A 364 -22.31 -20.28 12.03
N GLN A 365 -22.27 -20.71 10.76
CA GLN A 365 -22.71 -19.92 9.62
C GLN A 365 -24.22 -19.62 9.68
N GLN A 366 -25.03 -20.61 10.06
CA GLN A 366 -26.47 -20.42 10.21
C GLN A 366 -26.80 -19.44 11.35
N ARG A 367 -26.13 -19.55 12.52
CA ARG A 367 -26.27 -18.58 13.61
C ARG A 367 -25.91 -17.17 13.17
N ALA A 368 -24.78 -17.00 12.48
CA ALA A 368 -24.33 -15.71 11.98
C ALA A 368 -25.30 -15.11 10.94
N ALA A 369 -25.83 -15.95 10.03
CA ALA A 369 -26.83 -15.52 9.06
C ALA A 369 -28.15 -15.12 9.76
N ALA A 370 -28.64 -15.89 10.71
CA ALA A 370 -29.82 -15.57 11.50
C ALA A 370 -29.64 -14.27 12.30
N TYR A 371 -28.47 -14.09 12.95
CA TYR A 371 -28.11 -12.84 13.62
C TYR A 371 -28.16 -11.65 12.65
N ALA A 372 -27.59 -11.76 11.46
CA ALA A 372 -27.62 -10.70 10.47
C ALA A 372 -29.03 -10.30 10.03
N LEU A 373 -29.91 -11.29 9.88
CA LEU A 373 -31.29 -11.10 9.43
C LEU A 373 -32.23 -10.57 10.53
N GLU A 374 -32.10 -11.10 11.75
CA GLU A 374 -33.05 -10.88 12.85
C GLU A 374 -32.61 -9.78 13.83
N ASN A 375 -31.33 -9.43 13.87
CA ASN A 375 -30.84 -8.35 14.73
C ASN A 375 -31.42 -7.00 14.27
N PRO A 376 -32.16 -6.29 15.13
CA PRO A 376 -32.80 -5.03 14.75
C PRO A 376 -31.83 -3.84 14.68
N ARG A 377 -30.55 -4.03 14.94
CA ARG A 377 -29.55 -2.96 15.01
C ARG A 377 -29.23 -2.40 13.62
N LEU A 378 -28.87 -1.12 13.58
CA LEU A 378 -28.42 -0.42 12.37
C LEU A 378 -27.17 -1.07 11.78
N VAL A 379 -26.21 -1.45 12.64
CA VAL A 379 -24.97 -2.12 12.26
C VAL A 379 -24.92 -3.51 12.93
N SER A 380 -24.69 -4.54 12.13
CA SER A 380 -24.41 -5.90 12.59
C SER A 380 -23.01 -6.31 12.11
N SER A 381 -22.23 -6.99 12.95
CA SER A 381 -20.88 -7.42 12.60
C SER A 381 -20.76 -8.94 12.57
N ILE A 382 -20.17 -9.48 11.50
CA ILE A 382 -19.85 -10.91 11.36
C ILE A 382 -18.34 -11.06 11.15
N ILE A 383 -17.72 -11.78 12.07
CA ILE A 383 -16.28 -11.94 12.12
C ILE A 383 -15.91 -13.39 11.84
N GLY A 384 -14.91 -13.60 11.01
CA GLY A 384 -14.39 -14.94 10.76
C GLY A 384 -13.03 -14.92 10.09
N PRO A 385 -12.15 -15.86 10.43
CA PRO A 385 -10.90 -16.09 9.72
C PRO A 385 -11.10 -16.29 8.21
N ALA A 386 -10.00 -16.22 7.46
CA ALA A 386 -10.02 -16.63 6.06
C ALA A 386 -10.39 -18.11 5.95
N GLY A 387 -11.32 -18.44 5.03
CA GLY A 387 -11.76 -19.83 4.81
C GLY A 387 -12.86 -20.35 5.72
N THR A 388 -13.50 -19.50 6.54
CA THR A 388 -14.67 -19.87 7.35
C THR A 388 -16.01 -19.77 6.59
N GLY A 389 -15.99 -19.39 5.32
CA GLY A 389 -17.21 -19.29 4.51
C GLY A 389 -18.01 -18.02 4.76
N LYS A 390 -17.39 -16.90 5.10
CA LYS A 390 -18.02 -15.57 5.19
C LYS A 390 -18.90 -15.29 3.98
N THR A 391 -18.36 -15.47 2.79
CA THR A 391 -19.05 -15.22 1.52
C THR A 391 -20.30 -16.12 1.33
N THR A 392 -20.21 -17.40 1.71
CA THR A 392 -21.35 -18.33 1.68
C THR A 392 -22.46 -17.88 2.64
N THR A 393 -22.07 -17.47 3.84
CA THR A 393 -22.99 -16.91 4.84
C THR A 393 -23.67 -15.65 4.31
N MET A 394 -22.92 -14.72 3.71
CA MET A 394 -23.45 -13.49 3.13
C MET A 394 -24.37 -13.75 1.93
N LYS A 395 -24.08 -14.77 1.12
CA LYS A 395 -24.97 -15.20 0.03
C LYS A 395 -26.34 -15.61 0.55
N ALA A 396 -26.40 -16.42 1.60
CA ALA A 396 -27.68 -16.83 2.21
C ALA A 396 -28.43 -15.62 2.79
N VAL A 397 -27.72 -14.69 3.47
CA VAL A 397 -28.27 -13.44 4.00
C VAL A 397 -28.83 -12.57 2.88
N ALA A 398 -28.07 -12.38 1.80
CA ALA A 398 -28.49 -11.56 0.66
C ALA A 398 -29.74 -12.13 -0.02
N GLN A 399 -29.79 -13.43 -0.26
CA GLN A 399 -30.96 -14.10 -0.85
C GLN A 399 -32.19 -14.02 0.05
N ALA A 400 -32.02 -14.18 1.36
CA ALA A 400 -33.10 -13.98 2.32
C ALA A 400 -33.63 -12.53 2.24
N TRP A 401 -32.73 -11.55 2.26
CA TRP A 401 -33.10 -10.14 2.21
C TRP A 401 -33.82 -9.76 0.92
N GLN A 402 -33.28 -10.21 -0.23
CA GLN A 402 -33.89 -10.03 -1.53
C GLN A 402 -35.28 -10.68 -1.64
N SER A 403 -35.45 -11.85 -1.02
CA SER A 403 -36.77 -12.54 -0.95
C SER A 403 -37.83 -11.71 -0.21
N LYS A 404 -37.42 -10.94 0.80
CA LYS A 404 -38.34 -10.12 1.62
C LYS A 404 -38.59 -8.73 1.05
N TYR A 405 -37.50 -8.07 0.55
CA TYR A 405 -37.54 -6.65 0.21
C TYR A 405 -37.34 -6.35 -1.29
N GLY A 406 -37.17 -7.41 -2.12
CA GLY A 406 -37.00 -7.28 -3.58
C GLY A 406 -35.55 -7.48 -4.04
N ALA A 407 -35.37 -7.73 -5.34
CA ALA A 407 -34.08 -8.10 -5.93
C ALA A 407 -32.99 -7.06 -5.72
N ASP A 408 -33.33 -5.77 -5.77
CA ASP A 408 -32.38 -4.64 -5.67
C ASP A 408 -32.17 -4.18 -4.22
N SER A 409 -32.62 -4.94 -3.23
CA SER A 409 -32.55 -4.56 -1.81
C SER A 409 -31.24 -4.86 -1.13
N VAL A 410 -30.25 -5.40 -1.83
CA VAL A 410 -28.89 -5.68 -1.28
C VAL A 410 -27.84 -5.02 -2.15
N ILE A 411 -26.90 -4.34 -1.50
CA ILE A 411 -25.72 -3.75 -2.14
C ILE A 411 -24.45 -4.22 -1.43
N GLY A 412 -23.47 -4.67 -2.22
CA GLY A 412 -22.15 -5.05 -1.73
C GLY A 412 -21.15 -3.92 -1.87
N LEU A 413 -20.36 -3.65 -0.82
CA LEU A 413 -19.30 -2.67 -0.82
C LEU A 413 -17.97 -3.33 -0.49
N ALA A 414 -16.93 -3.00 -1.23
CA ALA A 414 -15.57 -3.43 -0.95
C ALA A 414 -14.55 -2.30 -1.21
N THR A 415 -13.34 -2.47 -0.70
CA THR A 415 -12.26 -1.47 -0.84
C THR A 415 -11.60 -1.48 -2.21
N SER A 416 -11.62 -2.62 -2.92
CA SER A 416 -10.99 -2.79 -4.24
C SER A 416 -12.00 -3.25 -5.30
N ALA A 417 -11.74 -2.92 -6.55
CA ALA A 417 -12.57 -3.34 -7.68
C ALA A 417 -12.61 -4.87 -7.86
N ARG A 418 -11.49 -5.54 -7.58
CA ARG A 418 -11.42 -7.01 -7.61
C ARG A 418 -12.34 -7.64 -6.56
N ALA A 419 -12.26 -7.15 -5.30
CA ALA A 419 -13.13 -7.62 -4.23
C ALA A 419 -14.62 -7.38 -4.55
N VAL A 420 -14.93 -6.28 -5.26
CA VAL A 420 -16.27 -6.03 -5.79
C VAL A 420 -16.70 -7.10 -6.79
N GLY A 421 -15.82 -7.49 -7.73
CA GLY A 421 -16.10 -8.57 -8.68
C GLY A 421 -16.38 -9.90 -7.96
N GLU A 422 -15.51 -10.28 -7.04
CA GLU A 422 -15.67 -11.51 -6.23
C GLU A 422 -16.97 -11.47 -5.39
N LEU A 423 -17.28 -10.33 -4.81
CA LEU A 423 -18.51 -10.12 -4.03
C LEU A 423 -19.76 -10.27 -4.91
N LYS A 424 -19.76 -9.65 -6.08
CA LYS A 424 -20.86 -9.73 -7.06
C LYS A 424 -21.11 -11.16 -7.53
N ASP A 425 -20.06 -11.87 -7.91
CA ASP A 425 -20.16 -13.23 -8.44
C ASP A 425 -20.57 -14.25 -7.37
N SER A 426 -20.09 -14.07 -6.14
CA SER A 426 -20.31 -15.02 -5.06
C SER A 426 -21.60 -14.79 -4.28
N ILE A 427 -21.98 -13.53 -4.03
CA ILE A 427 -23.19 -13.18 -3.25
C ILE A 427 -24.40 -12.99 -4.17
N GLY A 428 -24.19 -12.54 -5.41
CA GLY A 428 -25.27 -12.33 -6.39
C GLY A 428 -26.06 -11.05 -6.13
N CYS A 429 -25.40 -9.99 -5.64
CA CYS A 429 -25.99 -8.68 -5.46
C CYS A 429 -25.24 -7.61 -6.25
N GLU A 430 -25.90 -6.46 -6.47
CA GLU A 430 -25.19 -5.29 -7.00
C GLU A 430 -24.06 -4.90 -6.07
N SER A 431 -22.87 -4.65 -6.63
CA SER A 431 -21.68 -4.38 -5.82
C SER A 431 -20.84 -3.27 -6.44
N MET A 432 -20.23 -2.44 -5.59
CA MET A 432 -19.35 -1.35 -6.01
C MET A 432 -18.25 -1.06 -4.98
N THR A 433 -17.24 -0.31 -5.39
CA THR A 433 -16.24 0.16 -4.44
C THR A 433 -16.78 1.27 -3.54
N ILE A 434 -16.29 1.34 -2.30
CA ILE A 434 -16.61 2.44 -1.36
C ILE A 434 -16.30 3.80 -2.01
N ALA A 435 -15.19 3.92 -2.73
CA ALA A 435 -14.80 5.13 -3.44
C ALA A 435 -15.84 5.52 -4.55
N MET A 436 -16.43 4.53 -5.22
CA MET A 436 -17.50 4.78 -6.19
C MET A 436 -18.75 5.29 -5.51
N LEU A 437 -19.18 4.68 -4.40
CA LEU A 437 -20.32 5.13 -3.60
C LEU A 437 -20.14 6.58 -3.11
N LEU A 438 -18.94 6.93 -2.62
CA LEU A 438 -18.57 8.30 -2.25
C LEU A 438 -18.75 9.28 -3.42
N THR A 439 -18.24 8.90 -4.60
CA THR A 439 -18.32 9.73 -5.81
C THR A 439 -19.76 9.96 -6.23
N LEU A 440 -20.60 8.92 -6.16
CA LEU A 440 -22.02 9.00 -6.54
C LEU A 440 -22.83 9.89 -5.59
N ASN A 441 -22.48 9.91 -4.31
CA ASN A 441 -23.18 10.70 -3.29
C ASN A 441 -22.47 12.03 -2.95
N ASN A 442 -21.56 12.51 -3.80
CA ASN A 442 -20.89 13.80 -3.63
C ASN A 442 -21.92 14.95 -3.83
N PRO A 443 -22.12 15.86 -2.83
CA PRO A 443 -23.10 16.94 -2.91
C PRO A 443 -22.92 17.87 -4.11
N GLU A 444 -21.70 18.18 -4.50
CA GLU A 444 -21.41 19.04 -5.66
C GLU A 444 -21.82 18.34 -6.98
N ARG A 445 -21.57 17.03 -7.07
CA ARG A 445 -22.01 16.22 -8.20
C ARG A 445 -23.53 16.18 -8.29
N ILE A 446 -24.21 15.92 -7.17
CA ILE A 446 -25.68 15.87 -7.09
C ILE A 446 -26.28 17.21 -7.54
N LYS A 447 -25.75 18.34 -7.06
CA LYS A 447 -26.18 19.68 -7.51
C LYS A 447 -25.97 19.88 -9.02
N ALA A 448 -24.81 19.49 -9.55
CA ALA A 448 -24.51 19.60 -10.98
C ALA A 448 -25.46 18.71 -11.83
N GLU A 449 -25.80 17.52 -11.36
CA GLU A 449 -26.71 16.60 -12.03
C GLU A 449 -28.15 17.14 -12.03
N ILE A 450 -28.63 17.69 -10.91
CA ILE A 450 -29.95 18.35 -10.83
C ILE A 450 -30.04 19.55 -11.79
N GLN A 451 -28.99 20.39 -11.83
CA GLN A 451 -28.97 21.53 -12.76
C GLN A 451 -28.98 21.07 -14.23
N GLN A 452 -28.25 20.01 -14.55
CA GLN A 452 -28.17 19.48 -15.90
C GLN A 452 -29.50 18.80 -16.32
N GLU A 453 -30.18 18.12 -15.39
CA GLU A 453 -31.50 17.56 -15.64
C GLU A 453 -32.54 18.66 -15.88
N GLY A 454 -32.50 19.71 -15.08
CA GLY A 454 -33.34 20.90 -15.29
C GLY A 454 -33.14 21.50 -16.68
N ARG A 455 -31.87 21.59 -17.17
CA ARG A 455 -31.57 22.04 -18.54
C ARG A 455 -32.14 21.10 -19.62
N LEU A 456 -31.97 19.77 -19.44
CA LEU A 456 -32.51 18.79 -20.39
C LEU A 456 -34.04 18.81 -20.45
N GLN A 457 -34.72 18.95 -19.31
CA GLN A 457 -36.16 19.09 -19.28
C GLN A 457 -36.65 20.38 -19.93
N GLN A 458 -35.88 21.48 -19.80
CA GLN A 458 -36.17 22.73 -20.49
C GLN A 458 -35.96 22.61 -22.00
N GLN A 459 -34.88 21.93 -22.43
CA GLN A 459 -34.63 21.60 -23.83
C GLN A 459 -35.75 20.72 -24.41
N LEU A 460 -36.22 19.71 -23.66
CA LEU A 460 -37.33 18.85 -24.07
C LEU A 460 -38.63 19.63 -24.27
N ARG A 461 -38.88 20.62 -23.42
CA ARG A 461 -40.07 21.51 -23.57
C ARG A 461 -39.96 22.39 -24.81
N ASN A 462 -38.78 22.85 -25.14
CA ASN A 462 -38.53 23.77 -26.25
C ASN A 462 -38.27 23.07 -27.60
N ALA A 463 -38.03 21.75 -27.59
CA ALA A 463 -37.78 20.99 -28.80
C ALA A 463 -39.04 20.85 -29.65
N SER A 464 -39.02 21.30 -30.90
CA SER A 464 -40.08 21.18 -31.86
C SER A 464 -39.99 19.94 -32.75
N ASN A 465 -38.80 19.36 -32.87
CA ASN A 465 -38.51 18.19 -33.70
C ASN A 465 -38.74 16.86 -32.93
N PRO A 466 -39.55 15.91 -33.47
CA PRO A 466 -39.82 14.63 -32.82
C PRO A 466 -38.55 13.80 -32.57
N LEU A 467 -37.54 13.82 -33.45
CA LEU A 467 -36.29 13.11 -33.29
C LEU A 467 -35.41 13.71 -32.18
N GLU A 468 -35.41 15.04 -32.09
CA GLU A 468 -34.73 15.74 -31.00
C GLU A 468 -35.39 15.44 -29.65
N ARG A 469 -36.72 15.43 -29.59
CA ARG A 469 -37.48 15.03 -28.40
C ARG A 469 -37.16 13.60 -27.97
N LEU A 470 -37.06 12.67 -28.92
CA LEU A 470 -36.73 11.28 -28.65
C LEU A 470 -35.28 11.17 -28.09
N PHE A 471 -34.36 11.88 -28.70
CA PHE A 471 -32.95 11.92 -28.26
C PHE A 471 -32.80 12.48 -26.83
N ILE A 472 -33.49 13.59 -26.51
CA ILE A 472 -33.48 14.19 -25.18
C ILE A 472 -34.14 13.26 -24.16
N ARG A 473 -35.27 12.63 -24.51
CA ARG A 473 -35.96 11.63 -23.65
C ARG A 473 -35.05 10.43 -23.37
N THR A 474 -34.32 9.92 -24.35
CA THR A 474 -33.36 8.82 -24.17
C THR A 474 -32.23 9.25 -23.23
N ARG A 475 -31.72 10.48 -23.37
CA ARG A 475 -30.69 11.03 -22.45
C ARG A 475 -31.21 11.20 -21.02
N ILE A 476 -32.46 11.58 -20.83
CA ILE A 476 -33.12 11.67 -19.51
C ILE A 476 -33.30 10.25 -18.94
N ALA A 477 -33.80 9.31 -19.73
CA ALA A 477 -34.05 7.93 -19.32
C ALA A 477 -32.77 7.16 -18.98
N THR A 478 -31.69 7.35 -19.76
CA THR A 478 -30.37 6.74 -19.45
C THR A 478 -29.75 7.33 -18.19
N ARG A 479 -30.14 8.53 -17.78
CA ARG A 479 -29.72 9.11 -16.50
C ARG A 479 -30.46 8.55 -15.29
N HIS A 480 -31.76 8.25 -15.44
CA HIS A 480 -32.51 7.57 -14.37
C HIS A 480 -31.96 6.17 -14.06
N ILE A 481 -31.20 5.55 -14.97
CA ILE A 481 -30.50 4.30 -14.72
C ILE A 481 -29.27 4.52 -13.78
N THR A 482 -28.71 5.74 -13.77
CA THR A 482 -27.63 6.08 -12.80
C THR A 482 -28.17 6.47 -11.41
N ASP A 483 -29.46 6.78 -11.28
CA ASP A 483 -30.16 7.02 -10.00
C ASP A 483 -30.33 5.73 -9.17
N SER A 484 -30.07 4.56 -9.77
CA SER A 484 -30.08 3.25 -9.10
C SER A 484 -28.91 3.06 -8.11
N SER A 485 -27.99 4.02 -8.06
CA SER A 485 -26.78 3.93 -7.21
C SER A 485 -26.93 4.61 -5.84
N THR A 486 -28.04 5.26 -5.56
CA THR A 486 -28.35 5.81 -4.24
C THR A 486 -28.91 4.73 -3.31
N ILE A 487 -28.53 4.79 -2.03
CA ILE A 487 -29.06 3.89 -1.01
C ILE A 487 -30.57 4.12 -0.86
N ARG A 488 -31.33 3.04 -0.83
CA ARG A 488 -32.81 3.05 -0.77
C ARG A 488 -33.33 2.58 0.59
N PRO A 489 -34.56 2.93 0.96
CA PRO A 489 -35.18 2.40 2.17
C PRO A 489 -35.26 0.86 2.15
N ASN A 490 -35.09 0.25 3.31
CA ASN A 490 -35.03 -1.21 3.53
C ASN A 490 -33.88 -1.94 2.81
N GLN A 491 -32.88 -1.22 2.33
CA GLN A 491 -31.72 -1.83 1.68
C GLN A 491 -30.75 -2.38 2.72
N LEU A 492 -30.10 -3.50 2.39
CA LEU A 492 -29.00 -4.09 3.15
C LEU A 492 -27.70 -3.73 2.47
N ILE A 493 -26.81 -3.08 3.21
CA ILE A 493 -25.47 -2.75 2.77
C ILE A 493 -24.48 -3.73 3.40
N ILE A 494 -23.81 -4.55 2.60
CA ILE A 494 -22.78 -5.49 3.04
C ILE A 494 -21.42 -4.84 2.75
N VAL A 495 -20.67 -4.54 3.79
CA VAL A 495 -19.28 -4.05 3.69
C VAL A 495 -18.34 -5.21 3.92
N ASP A 496 -17.71 -5.71 2.87
CA ASP A 496 -16.75 -6.80 2.95
C ASP A 496 -15.35 -6.27 3.25
N GLU A 497 -14.54 -7.10 3.91
CA GLU A 497 -13.20 -6.74 4.43
C GLU A 497 -13.22 -5.41 5.21
N ALA A 498 -14.25 -5.23 6.06
CA ALA A 498 -14.47 -4.00 6.81
C ALA A 498 -13.32 -3.68 7.81
N GLY A 499 -12.50 -4.67 8.19
CA GLY A 499 -11.28 -4.47 8.97
C GLY A 499 -10.24 -3.57 8.27
N MET A 500 -10.24 -3.58 6.94
CA MET A 500 -9.34 -2.74 6.11
C MET A 500 -9.93 -1.38 5.77
N THR A 501 -11.15 -1.08 6.19
CA THR A 501 -11.85 0.16 5.85
C THR A 501 -11.63 1.20 6.95
N ASP A 502 -11.29 2.43 6.54
CA ASP A 502 -11.17 3.59 7.44
C ASP A 502 -12.48 3.81 8.21
N THR A 503 -12.40 3.99 9.52
CA THR A 503 -13.55 4.20 10.42
C THR A 503 -14.40 5.41 10.01
N ARG A 504 -13.80 6.46 9.46
CA ARG A 504 -14.52 7.63 8.93
C ARG A 504 -15.35 7.28 7.71
N LEU A 505 -14.86 6.37 6.86
CA LEU A 505 -15.63 5.84 5.73
C LEU A 505 -16.79 4.97 6.19
N LEU A 506 -16.55 4.11 7.20
CA LEU A 506 -17.62 3.32 7.83
C LEU A 506 -18.68 4.22 8.47
N GLN A 507 -18.27 5.28 9.17
CA GLN A 507 -19.18 6.29 9.72
C GLN A 507 -20.04 6.92 8.62
N TRP A 508 -19.42 7.32 7.52
CA TRP A 508 -20.11 7.94 6.42
C TRP A 508 -21.15 6.99 5.78
N ILE A 509 -20.76 5.72 5.50
CA ILE A 509 -21.67 4.69 4.99
C ILE A 509 -22.83 4.48 5.97
N THR A 510 -22.55 4.40 7.26
CA THR A 510 -23.54 4.14 8.31
C THR A 510 -24.50 5.32 8.46
N LYS A 511 -24.02 6.58 8.41
CA LYS A 511 -24.87 7.78 8.39
C LYS A 511 -25.78 7.81 7.18
N LEU A 512 -25.24 7.44 6.01
CA LEU A 512 -26.02 7.39 4.78
C LEU A 512 -27.09 6.28 4.86
N ALA A 513 -26.75 5.12 5.39
CA ALA A 513 -27.70 4.03 5.65
C ALA A 513 -28.81 4.46 6.62
N GLU A 514 -28.45 5.10 7.71
CA GLU A 514 -29.40 5.61 8.70
C GLU A 514 -30.36 6.63 8.09
N PHE A 515 -29.83 7.60 7.33
CA PHE A 515 -30.63 8.64 6.68
C PHE A 515 -31.66 8.08 5.70
N HIS A 516 -31.27 7.03 4.96
CA HIS A 516 -32.16 6.38 3.98
C HIS A 516 -32.99 5.24 4.56
N GLY A 517 -32.90 4.91 5.84
CA GLY A 517 -33.61 3.77 6.42
C GLY A 517 -33.11 2.43 5.86
N ALA A 518 -31.80 2.26 5.79
CA ALA A 518 -31.12 1.03 5.39
C ALA A 518 -30.40 0.40 6.59
N LYS A 519 -29.87 -0.82 6.41
CA LYS A 519 -29.11 -1.56 7.41
C LYS A 519 -27.72 -1.89 6.90
N VAL A 520 -26.71 -1.92 7.79
CA VAL A 520 -25.31 -2.23 7.45
C VAL A 520 -24.89 -3.54 8.10
N ILE A 521 -24.23 -4.39 7.32
CA ILE A 521 -23.45 -5.55 7.84
C ILE A 521 -21.98 -5.28 7.55
N LEU A 522 -21.17 -5.33 8.61
CA LEU A 522 -19.71 -5.34 8.52
C LEU A 522 -19.22 -6.77 8.57
N THR A 523 -18.51 -7.23 7.54
CA THR A 523 -17.89 -8.54 7.53
C THR A 523 -16.39 -8.44 7.32
N GLY A 524 -15.63 -9.33 7.93
CA GLY A 524 -14.16 -9.33 7.82
C GLY A 524 -13.49 -10.07 8.96
N ASP A 525 -12.22 -9.81 9.11
CA ASP A 525 -11.36 -10.41 10.13
C ASP A 525 -10.51 -9.33 10.81
N PRO A 526 -10.73 -9.03 12.10
CA PRO A 526 -9.99 -7.99 12.82
C PRO A 526 -8.51 -8.36 13.08
N LYS A 527 -8.10 -9.60 12.80
CA LYS A 527 -6.72 -10.06 12.97
C LYS A 527 -5.96 -10.21 11.65
N GLN A 528 -6.59 -9.86 10.53
CA GLN A 528 -5.90 -9.66 9.26
C GLN A 528 -5.26 -8.26 9.20
N LEU A 529 -4.61 -7.93 8.08
CA LEU A 529 -3.97 -6.63 7.92
C LEU A 529 -4.96 -5.49 8.17
N ASP A 530 -4.54 -4.53 8.98
CA ASP A 530 -5.30 -3.31 9.27
C ASP A 530 -5.45 -2.41 8.05
N SER A 531 -6.28 -1.39 8.18
CA SER A 531 -6.46 -0.36 7.16
C SER A 531 -5.11 0.25 6.74
N VAL A 532 -4.82 0.23 5.43
CA VAL A 532 -3.58 0.81 4.87
C VAL A 532 -3.63 2.33 4.90
N SER A 533 -4.82 2.91 4.97
CA SER A 533 -5.03 4.35 4.89
C SER A 533 -6.11 4.78 5.89
N GLY A 534 -5.69 5.13 7.11
CA GLY A 534 -6.57 5.71 8.12
C GLY A 534 -6.88 4.83 9.33
N ALA A 535 -7.79 5.31 10.18
CA ALA A 535 -8.19 4.67 11.43
C ALA A 535 -9.00 3.38 11.17
N GLY A 536 -8.48 2.23 11.58
CA GLY A 536 -9.17 0.93 11.57
C GLY A 536 -9.67 0.54 12.97
N GLY A 537 -10.00 -0.74 13.16
CA GLY A 537 -10.24 -1.33 14.48
C GLY A 537 -11.68 -1.49 14.90
N MET A 538 -12.67 -1.07 14.09
CA MET A 538 -14.10 -1.17 14.44
C MET A 538 -14.58 -2.62 14.61
N LEU A 539 -14.13 -3.53 13.75
CA LEU A 539 -14.44 -4.96 13.92
C LEU A 539 -13.80 -5.54 15.18
N GLY A 540 -12.58 -5.14 15.50
CA GLY A 540 -11.92 -5.54 16.75
C GLY A 540 -12.63 -5.01 17.99
N TYR A 541 -13.19 -3.82 17.93
CA TYR A 541 -14.05 -3.28 19.00
C TYR A 541 -15.31 -4.12 19.16
N ALA A 542 -16.02 -4.40 18.06
CA ALA A 542 -17.23 -5.22 18.07
C ALA A 542 -16.95 -6.63 18.65
N ASP A 543 -15.81 -7.21 18.32
CA ASP A 543 -15.36 -8.51 18.79
C ASP A 543 -15.11 -8.53 20.30
N ARG A 544 -14.32 -7.58 20.80
CA ARG A 544 -14.00 -7.49 22.25
C ARG A 544 -15.21 -7.21 23.13
N HIS A 545 -16.24 -6.56 22.60
CA HIS A 545 -17.44 -6.18 23.36
C HIS A 545 -18.66 -7.07 23.07
N GLY A 546 -18.48 -8.22 22.39
CA GLY A 546 -19.56 -9.17 22.12
C GLY A 546 -20.68 -8.57 21.23
N LYS A 547 -20.35 -7.64 20.34
CA LYS A 547 -21.27 -6.98 19.40
C LYS A 547 -21.22 -7.60 18.00
N CYS A 548 -20.80 -8.85 17.90
CA CYS A 548 -20.65 -9.58 16.64
C CYS A 548 -21.01 -11.04 16.79
N GLU A 549 -21.25 -11.71 15.66
CA GLU A 549 -21.24 -13.17 15.58
C GLU A 549 -19.94 -13.68 14.96
N ARG A 550 -19.44 -14.81 15.43
CA ARG A 550 -18.16 -15.39 15.00
C ARG A 550 -18.39 -16.66 14.19
N LEU A 551 -17.69 -16.75 13.05
CA LEU A 551 -17.51 -17.96 12.28
C LEU A 551 -16.22 -18.66 12.76
N THR A 552 -16.33 -19.91 13.12
CA THR A 552 -15.23 -20.68 13.74
C THR A 552 -14.81 -21.89 12.91
N SER A 553 -15.69 -22.39 12.03
CA SER A 553 -15.42 -23.57 11.20
C SER A 553 -14.55 -23.22 10.01
N LEU A 554 -13.34 -23.77 9.92
CA LEU A 554 -12.43 -23.58 8.79
C LEU A 554 -12.67 -24.63 7.71
N TRP A 555 -13.05 -24.20 6.51
CA TRP A 555 -13.33 -25.07 5.37
C TRP A 555 -12.15 -25.16 4.37
N ARG A 556 -11.27 -24.16 4.37
CA ARG A 556 -10.17 -24.06 3.38
C ARG A 556 -9.21 -25.25 3.43
N PHE A 557 -9.06 -25.90 4.58
CA PHE A 557 -8.09 -26.99 4.77
C PHE A 557 -8.74 -28.38 4.71
N THR A 558 -10.07 -28.51 4.72
CA THR A 558 -10.79 -29.80 4.76
C THR A 558 -10.80 -30.51 3.39
N ASP A 559 -10.94 -29.77 2.30
CA ASP A 559 -10.94 -30.33 0.93
C ASP A 559 -9.59 -30.94 0.50
N LYS A 560 -8.52 -30.65 1.24
CA LYS A 560 -7.18 -31.14 0.87
C LYS A 560 -6.98 -32.61 1.26
N ALA A 561 -7.63 -33.08 2.32
CA ALA A 561 -7.49 -34.46 2.78
C ALA A 561 -7.96 -35.49 1.72
N GLU A 562 -9.06 -35.22 1.01
CA GLU A 562 -9.55 -36.08 -0.07
C GLU A 562 -8.66 -36.03 -1.32
N LYS A 563 -8.13 -34.86 -1.67
CA LYS A 563 -7.23 -34.69 -2.83
C LYS A 563 -5.83 -35.27 -2.64
N TRP A 564 -5.39 -35.47 -1.39
CA TRP A 564 -4.10 -36.09 -1.07
C TRP A 564 -4.20 -37.63 -0.91
N ALA A 565 -5.40 -38.17 -0.88
CA ALA A 565 -5.62 -39.61 -0.76
C ALA A 565 -5.15 -40.41 -2.01
N ASP A 566 -5.06 -39.72 -3.15
CA ASP A 566 -4.65 -40.33 -4.43
C ASP A 566 -3.12 -40.52 -4.61
N ASP A 567 -2.30 -39.89 -3.72
CA ASP A 567 -0.83 -40.05 -3.75
C ASP A 567 -0.24 -40.03 -2.32
N PRO A 568 -0.42 -41.10 -1.55
CA PRO A 568 0.02 -41.16 -0.15
C PRO A 568 1.55 -41.15 0.03
N ASP A 569 2.33 -41.54 -1.01
CA ASP A 569 3.78 -41.61 -1.00
C ASP A 569 4.46 -40.58 -1.92
N GLY A 570 3.71 -39.61 -2.42
CA GLY A 570 4.21 -38.55 -3.29
C GLY A 570 5.27 -37.67 -2.63
N PRO A 571 6.02 -36.89 -3.42
CA PRO A 571 7.10 -36.02 -2.92
C PRO A 571 6.64 -34.95 -1.90
N ASP A 572 5.32 -34.86 -1.68
CA ASP A 572 4.68 -33.93 -0.77
C ASP A 572 4.16 -34.57 0.53
N SER A 573 4.48 -35.84 0.81
CA SER A 573 4.01 -36.56 2.00
C SER A 573 4.36 -35.83 3.32
N ARG A 574 5.51 -35.17 3.40
CA ARG A 574 5.90 -34.33 4.54
C ARG A 574 5.04 -33.08 4.72
N ARG A 575 4.40 -32.59 3.64
CA ARG A 575 3.52 -31.41 3.67
C ARG A 575 2.09 -31.72 4.01
N ARG A 576 1.74 -32.99 4.15
CA ARG A 576 0.42 -33.42 4.60
C ARG A 576 0.31 -33.13 6.11
N TRP A 577 -0.52 -32.17 6.44
CA TRP A 577 -0.73 -31.75 7.81
C TRP A 577 -2.23 -31.67 8.13
N GLU A 578 -2.78 -32.69 8.75
CA GLU A 578 -4.19 -32.74 9.12
C GLU A 578 -4.55 -31.72 10.19
N GLY A 579 -3.57 -31.31 11.03
CA GLY A 579 -3.69 -30.28 12.06
C GLY A 579 -3.52 -28.83 11.58
N GLU A 580 -3.33 -28.56 10.27
CA GLU A 580 -3.02 -27.21 9.77
C GLU A 580 -4.11 -26.18 10.09
N ALA A 581 -5.38 -26.60 10.06
CA ALA A 581 -6.51 -25.74 10.43
C ALA A 581 -6.46 -25.34 11.90
N ASP A 582 -6.22 -26.29 12.80
CA ASP A 582 -6.10 -26.06 14.24
C ASP A 582 -4.88 -25.21 14.58
N ALA A 583 -3.72 -25.52 13.99
CA ALA A 583 -2.50 -24.74 14.18
C ALA A 583 -2.66 -23.28 13.71
N THR A 584 -3.38 -23.05 12.61
CA THR A 584 -3.70 -21.71 12.13
C THR A 584 -4.58 -20.93 13.12
N LEU A 585 -5.56 -21.60 13.76
CA LEU A 585 -6.39 -20.97 14.80
C LEU A 585 -5.57 -20.66 16.06
N ARG A 586 -4.73 -21.59 16.51
CA ARG A 586 -3.83 -21.38 17.68
C ARG A 586 -2.84 -20.23 17.42
N LEU A 587 -2.26 -20.15 16.22
CA LEU A 587 -1.39 -19.03 15.84
C LEU A 587 -2.13 -17.70 15.91
N ARG A 588 -3.39 -17.69 15.50
CA ARG A 588 -4.25 -16.50 15.55
C ARG A 588 -4.54 -16.06 16.98
N GLU A 589 -4.74 -16.99 17.91
CA GLU A 589 -5.05 -16.70 19.33
C GLU A 589 -3.82 -16.29 20.13
N GLY A 590 -2.65 -16.87 19.84
CA GLY A 590 -1.40 -16.63 20.54
C GLY A 590 -0.85 -15.20 20.45
N GLY A 591 -1.24 -14.42 19.44
CA GLY A 591 -0.76 -13.04 19.25
C GLY A 591 -1.33 -11.99 20.23
N ASP A 592 -2.37 -12.32 20.97
CA ASP A 592 -3.09 -11.36 21.84
C ASP A 592 -2.53 -11.27 23.27
N ARG A 593 -1.67 -12.20 23.68
CA ARG A 593 -1.13 -12.29 25.04
C ARG A 593 0.40 -12.36 24.99
N LEU A 594 1.05 -11.52 25.77
CA LEU A 594 2.51 -11.52 25.95
C LEU A 594 2.93 -12.20 27.28
N ASP A 595 2.20 -13.23 27.70
CA ASP A 595 2.57 -14.04 28.84
C ASP A 595 3.49 -15.22 28.44
N GLU A 596 4.15 -15.84 29.43
CA GLU A 596 5.08 -16.95 29.18
C GLU A 596 4.40 -18.14 28.48
N SER A 597 3.13 -18.41 28.79
CA SER A 597 2.38 -19.52 28.21
C SER A 597 2.12 -19.30 26.71
N SER A 598 1.87 -18.07 26.28
CA SER A 598 1.71 -17.69 24.87
C SER A 598 3.02 -17.78 24.08
N VAL A 599 4.12 -17.41 24.72
CA VAL A 599 5.45 -17.53 24.09
C VAL A 599 5.82 -19.00 23.86
N ASP A 600 5.54 -19.87 24.81
CA ASP A 600 5.80 -21.31 24.69
C ASP A 600 4.87 -21.97 23.66
N GLU A 601 3.62 -21.51 23.55
CA GLU A 601 2.72 -21.98 22.49
C GLU A 601 3.18 -21.52 21.11
N CYS A 602 3.62 -20.27 20.97
CA CYS A 602 4.20 -19.80 19.71
C CYS A 602 5.45 -20.60 19.31
N ARG A 603 6.31 -20.96 20.25
CA ARG A 603 7.49 -21.81 19.96
C ARG A 603 7.05 -23.19 19.45
N ARG A 604 6.12 -23.85 20.14
CA ARG A 604 5.57 -25.15 19.71
C ARG A 604 4.96 -25.07 18.31
N LEU A 605 4.21 -24.02 18.02
CA LEU A 605 3.63 -23.80 16.68
C LEU A 605 4.72 -23.61 15.61
N ILE A 606 5.77 -22.84 15.89
CA ILE A 606 6.90 -22.70 14.97
C ILE A 606 7.53 -24.06 14.66
N ASP A 607 7.76 -24.88 15.70
CA ASP A 607 8.31 -26.22 15.53
C ASP A 607 7.38 -27.10 14.68
N GLU A 608 6.06 -27.10 14.94
CA GLU A 608 5.07 -27.80 14.12
C GLU A 608 5.08 -27.34 12.64
N TYR A 609 5.14 -26.02 12.40
CA TYR A 609 5.24 -25.48 11.04
C TYR A 609 6.55 -25.88 10.34
N MET A 610 7.66 -25.98 11.08
CA MET A 610 8.96 -26.45 10.57
C MET A 610 8.92 -27.96 10.25
N GLU A 611 8.36 -28.78 11.11
CA GLU A 611 8.20 -30.22 10.91
C GLU A 611 7.41 -30.55 9.64
N HIS A 612 6.43 -29.70 9.31
CA HIS A 612 5.59 -29.86 8.12
C HIS A 612 6.07 -29.05 6.91
N ASP A 613 7.35 -28.64 6.87
CA ASP A 613 7.98 -27.95 5.74
C ASP A 613 7.23 -26.65 5.34
N ARG A 614 6.80 -25.86 6.34
CA ARG A 614 6.12 -24.56 6.15
C ARG A 614 7.02 -23.38 6.42
N ILE A 615 8.09 -23.57 7.21
CA ILE A 615 9.07 -22.54 7.56
C ILE A 615 10.44 -23.03 7.16
N HIS A 616 11.12 -22.22 6.35
CA HIS A 616 12.51 -22.39 5.96
C HIS A 616 13.34 -21.24 6.56
N TRP A 617 14.59 -21.49 6.88
CA TRP A 617 15.50 -20.53 7.49
C TRP A 617 16.89 -20.65 6.90
N GLY A 618 17.56 -19.51 6.76
CA GLY A 618 18.88 -19.44 6.13
C GLY A 618 19.28 -18.02 5.75
N GLU A 619 20.30 -17.88 4.93
CA GLU A 619 20.68 -16.59 4.34
C GLU A 619 19.64 -16.12 3.32
N ASP A 620 19.37 -14.81 3.25
CA ASP A 620 18.34 -14.24 2.37
C ASP A 620 18.46 -14.71 0.91
N VAL A 621 19.70 -14.84 0.42
CA VAL A 621 19.96 -15.24 -0.97
C VAL A 621 19.55 -16.69 -1.23
N ASP A 622 19.82 -17.57 -0.28
CA ASP A 622 19.49 -19.00 -0.40
C ASP A 622 18.00 -19.21 -0.29
N LEU A 623 17.33 -18.48 0.59
CA LEU A 623 15.87 -18.52 0.76
C LEU A 623 15.12 -18.00 -0.47
N GLU A 624 15.61 -16.93 -1.10
CA GLU A 624 15.01 -16.43 -2.35
C GLU A 624 15.16 -17.46 -3.49
N GLU A 625 16.31 -18.13 -3.58
CA GLU A 625 16.54 -19.19 -4.57
C GLU A 625 15.64 -20.39 -4.32
N GLU A 626 15.56 -20.84 -3.08
CA GLU A 626 14.72 -21.98 -2.68
C GLU A 626 13.23 -21.70 -2.96
N ALA A 627 12.72 -20.53 -2.53
CA ALA A 627 11.35 -20.12 -2.78
C ALA A 627 11.04 -20.04 -4.29
N TYR A 628 11.98 -19.53 -5.09
CA TYR A 628 11.85 -19.48 -6.54
C TYR A 628 11.77 -20.87 -7.16
N GLN A 629 12.70 -21.79 -6.81
CA GLN A 629 12.72 -23.16 -7.33
C GLN A 629 11.47 -23.94 -6.93
N MET A 630 11.01 -23.74 -5.71
CA MET A 630 9.76 -24.34 -5.22
C MET A 630 8.56 -23.86 -6.06
N CYS A 631 8.48 -22.54 -6.34
CA CYS A 631 7.43 -21.99 -7.19
C CYS A 631 7.44 -22.62 -8.60
N ILE A 632 8.61 -22.74 -9.23
CA ILE A 632 8.77 -23.36 -10.54
C ILE A 632 8.36 -24.85 -10.52
N LYS A 633 8.78 -25.60 -9.49
CA LYS A 633 8.41 -27.01 -9.30
C LYS A 633 6.88 -27.16 -9.23
N TRP A 634 6.20 -26.35 -8.45
CA TRP A 634 4.75 -26.39 -8.31
C TRP A 634 4.02 -26.01 -9.59
N GLN A 635 4.51 -24.99 -10.32
CA GLN A 635 3.97 -24.62 -11.63
C GLN A 635 4.12 -25.75 -12.64
N ALA A 636 5.24 -26.47 -12.63
CA ALA A 636 5.47 -27.64 -13.50
C ALA A 636 4.47 -28.78 -13.23
N LEU A 637 4.00 -28.90 -11.97
CA LEU A 637 2.96 -29.84 -11.57
C LEU A 637 1.53 -29.31 -11.83
N GLY A 638 1.38 -28.19 -12.56
CA GLY A 638 0.07 -27.60 -12.89
C GLY A 638 -0.61 -26.87 -11.72
N LYS A 639 0.10 -26.62 -10.61
CA LYS A 639 -0.44 -25.88 -9.47
C LYS A 639 -0.40 -24.39 -9.74
N SER A 640 -1.42 -23.67 -9.27
CA SER A 640 -1.41 -22.20 -9.22
C SER A 640 -0.52 -21.75 -8.06
N THR A 641 0.48 -20.91 -8.34
CA THR A 641 1.45 -20.42 -7.36
C THR A 641 1.56 -18.90 -7.44
N LEU A 642 1.72 -18.26 -6.29
CA LEU A 642 2.04 -16.84 -6.18
C LEU A 642 3.23 -16.68 -5.22
N LEU A 643 4.32 -16.09 -5.71
CA LEU A 643 5.49 -15.80 -4.90
C LEU A 643 5.32 -14.43 -4.24
N LEU A 644 5.48 -14.39 -2.93
CA LEU A 644 5.34 -13.17 -2.14
C LEU A 644 6.69 -12.71 -1.61
N ALA A 645 6.90 -11.38 -1.59
CA ALA A 645 8.09 -10.78 -1.02
C ALA A 645 7.75 -9.59 -0.10
N GLY A 646 8.68 -9.23 0.77
CA GLY A 646 8.50 -8.16 1.75
C GLY A 646 8.54 -6.76 1.13
N THR A 647 9.33 -6.55 0.07
CA THR A 647 9.57 -5.24 -0.54
C THR A 647 9.28 -5.21 -2.03
N ASN A 648 8.96 -4.02 -2.57
CA ASN A 648 8.79 -3.83 -4.01
C ASN A 648 10.10 -4.11 -4.80
N ALA A 649 11.26 -3.87 -4.21
CA ALA A 649 12.54 -4.14 -4.83
C ALA A 649 12.74 -5.66 -5.03
N GLN A 650 12.48 -6.47 -4.02
CA GLN A 650 12.52 -7.93 -4.11
C GLN A 650 11.50 -8.46 -5.14
N VAL A 651 10.27 -7.94 -5.13
CA VAL A 651 9.23 -8.29 -6.14
C VAL A 651 9.74 -8.02 -7.55
N ARG A 652 10.38 -6.87 -7.79
CA ARG A 652 10.94 -6.52 -9.09
C ARG A 652 12.05 -7.48 -9.51
N ASP A 653 12.99 -7.80 -8.61
CA ASP A 653 14.11 -8.71 -8.88
C ASP A 653 13.60 -10.12 -9.22
N ILE A 654 12.62 -10.62 -8.48
CA ILE A 654 11.96 -11.89 -8.73
C ILE A 654 11.24 -11.87 -10.09
N ASN A 655 10.48 -10.83 -10.39
CA ASN A 655 9.78 -10.67 -11.66
C ASN A 655 10.77 -10.63 -12.85
N GLN A 656 11.88 -9.91 -12.72
CA GLN A 656 12.93 -9.87 -13.71
C GLN A 656 13.51 -11.27 -13.97
N ARG A 657 13.76 -12.03 -12.91
CA ARG A 657 14.27 -13.39 -13.00
C ARG A 657 13.30 -14.30 -13.77
N PHE A 658 11.99 -14.25 -13.46
CA PHE A 658 10.97 -15.02 -14.20
C PHE A 658 11.00 -14.69 -15.69
N ILE A 659 11.06 -13.40 -16.06
CA ILE A 659 11.12 -12.94 -17.44
C ILE A 659 12.36 -13.51 -18.14
N LEU A 660 13.54 -13.39 -17.54
CA LEU A 660 14.80 -13.86 -18.11
C LEU A 660 14.81 -15.38 -18.30
N GLU A 661 14.36 -16.16 -17.31
CA GLU A 661 14.28 -17.63 -17.45
C GLU A 661 13.30 -18.04 -18.53
N ARG A 662 12.13 -17.42 -18.61
CA ARG A 662 11.14 -17.71 -19.64
C ARG A 662 11.66 -17.42 -21.05
N ARG A 663 12.41 -16.32 -21.22
CA ARG A 663 13.09 -15.99 -22.48
C ARG A 663 14.16 -17.03 -22.82
N ALA A 664 15.02 -17.37 -21.86
CA ALA A 664 16.05 -18.39 -22.04
C ALA A 664 15.48 -19.76 -22.45
N GLN A 665 14.30 -20.11 -21.91
CA GLN A 665 13.57 -21.33 -22.27
C GLN A 665 12.76 -21.21 -23.57
N GLY A 666 12.69 -20.02 -24.19
CA GLY A 666 11.88 -19.76 -25.39
C GLY A 666 10.37 -19.73 -25.13
N ARG A 667 9.95 -19.51 -23.88
CA ARG A 667 8.54 -19.41 -23.45
C ARG A 667 7.99 -17.99 -23.52
N SER A 668 8.84 -16.99 -23.67
CA SER A 668 8.47 -15.60 -23.92
C SER A 668 9.37 -14.95 -24.97
N GLU A 669 8.91 -13.80 -25.53
CA GLU A 669 9.60 -13.07 -26.58
C GLU A 669 10.97 -12.57 -26.11
N SER A 670 11.99 -12.78 -26.92
CA SER A 670 13.36 -12.35 -26.66
C SER A 670 13.87 -11.27 -27.63
N ASP A 671 13.13 -10.98 -28.70
CA ASP A 671 13.48 -9.91 -29.66
C ASP A 671 13.23 -8.53 -29.04
N PRO A 672 14.28 -7.71 -28.80
CA PRO A 672 14.12 -6.38 -28.18
C PRO A 672 13.14 -5.47 -28.92
N ALA A 673 13.02 -5.61 -30.25
CA ALA A 673 12.13 -4.80 -31.08
C ALA A 673 10.63 -5.08 -30.83
N LYS A 674 10.32 -6.20 -30.17
CA LYS A 674 8.96 -6.65 -29.85
C LYS A 674 8.64 -6.58 -28.37
N LEU A 675 9.51 -5.97 -27.56
CA LEU A 675 9.27 -5.80 -26.14
C LEU A 675 8.56 -4.48 -25.86
N CYS A 676 7.75 -4.50 -24.80
CA CYS A 676 7.06 -3.32 -24.28
C CYS A 676 7.60 -3.00 -22.87
N ARG A 677 7.86 -1.72 -22.60
CA ARG A 677 8.30 -1.26 -21.28
C ARG A 677 7.12 -1.15 -20.34
N LEU A 678 7.27 -1.68 -19.11
CA LEU A 678 6.31 -1.54 -18.04
C LEU A 678 6.67 -0.41 -17.06
N ARG A 679 5.74 -0.11 -16.15
CA ARG A 679 5.88 0.89 -15.11
C ARG A 679 7.00 0.61 -14.12
N ASP A 680 7.25 -0.66 -13.78
CA ASP A 680 8.34 -1.11 -12.91
C ASP A 680 9.71 -1.10 -13.61
N GLY A 681 9.77 -0.63 -14.85
CA GLY A 681 10.98 -0.56 -15.63
C GLY A 681 11.42 -1.89 -16.24
N LEU A 682 10.61 -2.94 -16.18
CA LEU A 682 10.86 -4.21 -16.83
C LEU A 682 10.32 -4.20 -18.26
N ASP A 683 11.00 -4.92 -19.16
CA ASP A 683 10.55 -5.12 -20.52
C ASP A 683 9.86 -6.49 -20.61
N VAL A 684 8.70 -6.53 -21.24
CA VAL A 684 7.89 -7.74 -21.41
C VAL A 684 7.47 -7.92 -22.86
N GLY A 685 7.20 -9.15 -23.25
CA GLY A 685 6.76 -9.48 -24.60
C GLY A 685 5.76 -10.63 -24.63
N THR A 686 5.50 -11.16 -25.81
CA THR A 686 4.61 -12.31 -26.00
C THR A 686 4.97 -13.46 -25.07
N GLY A 687 3.99 -13.98 -24.35
CA GLY A 687 4.15 -15.06 -23.38
C GLY A 687 4.33 -14.61 -21.94
N ASP A 688 4.70 -13.33 -21.69
CA ASP A 688 4.87 -12.82 -20.33
C ASP A 688 3.55 -12.48 -19.65
N GLN A 689 3.59 -12.41 -18.31
CA GLN A 689 2.46 -12.05 -17.47
C GLN A 689 2.63 -10.64 -16.91
N ILE A 690 1.53 -9.89 -16.90
CA ILE A 690 1.47 -8.53 -16.36
C ILE A 690 0.29 -8.39 -15.40
N VAL A 691 0.38 -7.44 -14.51
CA VAL A 691 -0.68 -7.04 -13.59
C VAL A 691 -0.95 -5.55 -13.73
N CYS A 692 -2.22 -5.18 -13.82
CA CYS A 692 -2.63 -3.78 -13.86
C CYS A 692 -2.64 -3.18 -12.45
N ARG A 693 -2.16 -1.93 -12.31
CA ARG A 693 -2.01 -1.23 -11.02
C ARG A 693 -2.89 0.00 -10.87
N THR A 694 -3.63 0.33 -11.91
CA THR A 694 -4.58 1.44 -11.90
C THR A 694 -5.87 1.04 -12.62
N ASN A 695 -6.99 1.65 -12.20
CA ASN A 695 -8.25 1.48 -12.89
C ASN A 695 -8.27 2.34 -14.16
N SER A 696 -8.78 1.81 -15.27
CA SER A 696 -8.98 2.56 -16.50
C SER A 696 -10.44 2.59 -16.89
N ARG A 697 -10.97 3.78 -17.20
CA ARG A 697 -12.32 3.92 -17.79
C ARG A 697 -12.29 3.83 -19.31
N SER A 698 -11.14 4.12 -19.93
CA SER A 698 -10.95 4.16 -21.39
C SER A 698 -10.51 2.83 -21.97
N VAL A 699 -9.66 2.07 -21.27
CA VAL A 699 -9.22 0.74 -21.68
C VAL A 699 -10.24 -0.28 -21.22
N ARG A 700 -10.82 -1.00 -22.17
CA ARG A 700 -11.86 -2.01 -21.93
C ARG A 700 -11.49 -3.33 -22.59
N ASP A 701 -11.97 -4.42 -22.02
CA ASP A 701 -11.89 -5.74 -22.65
C ASP A 701 -12.90 -5.92 -23.79
N GLN A 702 -12.88 -7.07 -24.45
CA GLN A 702 -13.76 -7.35 -25.60
C GLN A 702 -15.27 -7.39 -25.25
N ILE A 703 -15.60 -7.61 -23.99
CA ILE A 703 -17.01 -7.60 -23.53
C ILE A 703 -17.41 -6.23 -22.91
N GLY A 704 -16.55 -5.21 -23.06
CA GLY A 704 -16.82 -3.84 -22.65
C GLY A 704 -16.55 -3.53 -21.17
N ARG A 705 -15.98 -4.45 -20.38
CA ARG A 705 -15.59 -4.19 -18.98
C ARG A 705 -14.34 -3.30 -18.92
N PRO A 706 -14.30 -2.31 -18.05
CA PRO A 706 -13.10 -1.53 -17.82
C PRO A 706 -11.98 -2.38 -17.21
N ILE A 707 -10.72 -2.06 -17.51
CA ILE A 707 -9.58 -2.71 -16.87
C ILE A 707 -9.40 -2.13 -15.47
N GLU A 708 -9.27 -3.01 -14.49
CA GLU A 708 -9.22 -2.67 -13.07
C GLU A 708 -7.87 -3.02 -12.44
N ASN A 709 -7.56 -2.34 -11.33
CA ASN A 709 -6.36 -2.63 -10.53
C ASN A 709 -6.42 -4.07 -9.98
N GLY A 710 -5.32 -4.80 -10.12
CA GLY A 710 -5.20 -6.20 -9.70
C GLY A 710 -5.52 -7.22 -10.79
N MET A 711 -6.12 -6.81 -11.91
CA MET A 711 -6.33 -7.75 -13.04
C MET A 711 -4.99 -8.20 -13.61
N THR A 712 -4.86 -9.51 -13.82
CA THR A 712 -3.67 -10.18 -14.36
C THR A 712 -3.90 -10.67 -15.79
N PHE A 713 -2.93 -10.44 -16.63
CA PHE A 713 -3.03 -10.76 -18.06
C PHE A 713 -1.79 -11.49 -18.55
N LYS A 714 -1.98 -12.37 -19.55
CA LYS A 714 -0.90 -12.93 -20.34
C LYS A 714 -0.84 -12.20 -21.67
N ILE A 715 0.33 -11.77 -22.09
CA ILE A 715 0.55 -11.12 -23.39
C ILE A 715 0.53 -12.18 -24.48
N ILE A 716 -0.36 -12.03 -25.46
CA ILE A 716 -0.49 -12.89 -26.64
C ILE A 716 0.35 -12.37 -27.80
N SER A 717 0.37 -11.05 -27.98
CA SER A 717 1.18 -10.38 -29.00
C SER A 717 1.43 -8.93 -28.64
N THR A 718 2.56 -8.39 -29.11
CA THR A 718 2.94 -7.00 -28.94
C THR A 718 3.02 -6.28 -30.29
N GLY A 719 2.83 -4.97 -30.32
CA GLY A 719 2.89 -4.17 -31.53
C GLY A 719 2.98 -2.68 -31.26
N LYS A 720 3.09 -1.87 -32.33
CA LYS A 720 3.22 -0.38 -32.22
C LYS A 720 2.06 0.28 -31.45
N ALA A 721 0.85 -0.29 -31.49
CA ALA A 721 -0.34 0.28 -30.85
C ALA A 721 -0.60 -0.29 -29.44
N GLY A 722 0.22 -1.21 -28.93
CA GLY A 722 0.05 -1.85 -27.63
C GLY A 722 0.12 -3.38 -27.69
N ALA A 723 -0.18 -4.00 -26.56
CA ALA A 723 -0.22 -5.45 -26.41
C ALA A 723 -1.65 -5.98 -26.48
N ARG A 724 -1.82 -7.12 -27.17
CA ARG A 724 -3.03 -7.96 -27.07
C ARG A 724 -2.81 -8.96 -25.95
N CYS A 725 -3.72 -8.97 -25.01
CA CYS A 725 -3.59 -9.73 -23.78
C CYS A 725 -4.84 -10.57 -23.53
N VAL A 726 -4.70 -11.64 -22.76
CA VAL A 726 -5.80 -12.45 -22.26
C VAL A 726 -5.82 -12.38 -20.74
N ASN A 727 -6.97 -12.12 -20.16
CA ASN A 727 -7.17 -12.13 -18.71
C ASN A 727 -7.01 -13.56 -18.19
N LEU A 728 -6.15 -13.75 -17.18
CA LEU A 728 -5.85 -15.06 -16.62
C LEU A 728 -7.01 -15.65 -15.80
N ALA A 729 -7.94 -14.83 -15.32
CA ALA A 729 -9.07 -15.30 -14.51
C ALA A 729 -10.22 -15.86 -15.34
N ASP A 730 -10.54 -15.25 -16.49
CA ASP A 730 -11.75 -15.57 -17.27
C ASP A 730 -11.50 -15.80 -18.76
N GLY A 731 -10.26 -15.65 -19.21
CA GLY A 731 -9.88 -15.87 -20.61
C GLY A 731 -10.33 -14.79 -21.59
N VAL A 732 -10.90 -13.68 -21.12
CA VAL A 732 -11.37 -12.59 -21.99
C VAL A 732 -10.19 -11.79 -22.52
N GLU A 733 -10.19 -11.53 -23.82
CA GLU A 733 -9.14 -10.74 -24.46
C GLU A 733 -9.34 -9.23 -24.25
N CYS A 734 -8.22 -8.52 -24.19
CA CYS A 734 -8.20 -7.07 -24.21
C CYS A 734 -6.99 -6.56 -25.00
N ARG A 735 -7.05 -5.28 -25.40
CA ARG A 735 -5.93 -4.58 -26.01
C ARG A 735 -5.51 -3.43 -25.09
N ILE A 736 -4.26 -3.49 -24.63
CA ILE A 736 -3.67 -2.52 -23.72
C ILE A 736 -2.69 -1.64 -24.49
N PRO A 737 -2.92 -0.29 -24.57
CA PRO A 737 -2.02 0.63 -25.25
C PRO A 737 -0.63 0.69 -24.59
N ASN A 738 0.44 0.95 -25.37
CA ASN A 738 1.81 1.00 -24.87
C ASN A 738 2.02 2.06 -23.79
N ASP A 739 1.41 3.24 -23.94
CA ASP A 739 1.49 4.30 -22.93
C ASP A 739 0.88 3.84 -21.61
N TRP A 740 -0.26 3.14 -21.69
CA TRP A 740 -0.92 2.61 -20.48
C TRP A 740 -0.17 1.44 -19.86
N LEU A 741 0.50 0.57 -20.66
CA LEU A 741 1.42 -0.47 -20.16
C LEU A 741 2.54 0.16 -19.32
N LYS A 742 3.14 1.23 -19.85
CA LYS A 742 4.24 1.96 -19.20
C LYS A 742 3.81 2.70 -17.94
N GLU A 743 2.59 3.20 -17.89
CA GLU A 743 2.09 4.00 -16.75
C GLU A 743 1.41 3.16 -15.69
N ALA A 744 0.73 2.08 -16.07
CA ALA A 744 -0.24 1.38 -15.24
C ALA A 744 0.02 -0.11 -15.02
N CYS A 745 0.95 -0.75 -15.74
CA CYS A 745 1.18 -2.19 -15.62
C CYS A 745 2.56 -2.51 -15.04
N GLU A 746 2.63 -3.58 -14.26
CA GLU A 746 3.85 -4.17 -13.71
C GLU A 746 3.92 -5.64 -14.12
N ALA A 747 5.10 -6.29 -14.03
CA ALA A 747 5.21 -7.72 -14.23
C ALA A 747 4.44 -8.50 -13.14
N GLY A 748 3.79 -9.59 -13.50
CA GLY A 748 2.75 -10.26 -12.73
C GLY A 748 3.11 -11.65 -12.18
N TYR A 749 4.40 -11.95 -11.93
CA TYR A 749 4.84 -13.25 -11.40
C TYR A 749 4.97 -13.27 -9.89
N ALA A 750 5.29 -12.13 -9.27
CA ALA A 750 5.42 -11.98 -7.84
C ALA A 750 4.67 -10.73 -7.34
N ALA A 751 4.33 -10.69 -6.05
CA ALA A 751 3.64 -9.58 -5.41
C ALA A 751 4.17 -9.34 -3.99
N THR A 752 3.90 -8.16 -3.43
CA THR A 752 4.10 -7.96 -1.98
C THR A 752 2.94 -8.57 -1.19
N VAL A 753 3.18 -8.91 0.08
CA VAL A 753 2.15 -9.49 0.97
C VAL A 753 0.88 -8.63 0.99
N HIS A 754 0.99 -7.31 1.13
CA HIS A 754 -0.16 -6.40 1.12
C HIS A 754 -0.94 -6.41 -0.20
N ARG A 755 -0.24 -6.57 -1.34
CA ARG A 755 -0.87 -6.58 -2.66
C ARG A 755 -1.51 -7.92 -3.02
N SER A 756 -1.16 -8.98 -2.29
CA SER A 756 -1.72 -10.32 -2.50
C SER A 756 -3.02 -10.53 -1.71
N GLN A 757 -3.35 -9.67 -0.77
CA GLN A 757 -4.58 -9.75 -0.02
C GLN A 757 -5.78 -9.55 -0.96
N GLY A 758 -6.69 -10.54 -0.98
CA GLY A 758 -7.79 -10.59 -1.96
C GLY A 758 -7.39 -11.13 -3.34
N MET A 759 -6.19 -11.75 -3.47
CA MET A 759 -5.75 -12.45 -4.70
C MET A 759 -6.10 -13.94 -4.66
#